data_bed46a84e72894a8e60a935734f7f802
#
_entry.id   bed46a84e72894a8e60a935734f7f802
#
_cell.length_a   1.000
_cell.length_b   1.000
_cell.length_c   1.000
_cell.angle_alpha   90.00
_cell.angle_beta   90.00
_cell.angle_gamma   90.00
#
_symmetry.space_group_name_H-M   'P 1'
#
loop_
_entity.id
_entity.type
_entity.pdbx_description
1 polymer ?
#
loop_
_entity_poly.entity_id
_entity_poly.type
_entity_poly.pdbx_seq_one_letter_code
_entity_poly.pdbx_strand_id
1 'polypeptide(L)'
;MAGSMAATSTLLLFLLATATHGTAADTASSLASPEAAVLLNLSAALGDPSGYLSTHWTPGTAFCSWPRLSCDADGSRVLSLDLSGLNLSGPIPAAALSSLSHLQSLNLSNNILNSTFPDGIITSLKNLRVLDFYNNNLTGPLPATLPNLTNLVHLHLGGNFFSGSIPRSYGQWSRIKYLALSGNELTGEIPPELGNLTTLRELYLGYFNSFTGGIPPELGRLKELVRLDMANCGISGAIPPEVANLTSLDTLFLQINALSGRLPPEIGAMWALKSLDLSNNLFVGEIPASFAALKNLTLLNLFRNRLAGEIPEFVGDLPNLEVLQLWENNFTGGVPAQLGVAATRLRIVDVSTNRLTGVLPTELCTGKRLETFIALGNSLFGSIPDGLAGCPSLTRLRLGENYLNGTIPAKMFTLQNLTQIELHDNLLSGELRLDAGVVSPSIGELSLYNNRLSGPVPVGIGGLVGLQKLLVAGNRLSGELPREIGKLQQLSKADFSGNLISGGIPPAIAGCRLLTFLDLSGNRLSGGIPQVLAGLRILNYLNLSHNALGGEIPPAIAGMQSLTAVDFSDNNLSGEVPATGQFAYFNATSFAGNPGLCGAFLSPCRSHGVATTSTFGSLSSASKLLLVLGLLALSIVFAGAAVLKARSLKRSAEARAWRLTAFQRLDFAVDDVLDCLKEENVIGKGGSGIVYKGAMPGGAVVAVKRLPAMGRSGAAHDDYGFSAEIQTLGRIRHRHIVRLLGFAANRETNLLVYEYMPNGSLGEVLHGKKGGHLQWATRYKIAIEAAKGLCYLHHDCSPPILHRDVKSNNILLDAEFEAHVADFGLAKFLRGSAGGSECMSAIAGSYGYIAPEYAYTLKVDEKSDVYSFGVVLLELIAGRKPVGEFGDGVDIVQWVRMVTGSSKEGVTKIADPRLSTVPLHELTHVFYVAMLCVAEQSVERPTMREVVQILTDLPGTAATPMDDAASHGPGKDQGTTTSPEKPQQQDGSRESPPQQDLLSI
;
A
#
# COMPACT_ATOMS: atom_id res chain seq x y z
N MET A 1 -28.01 -15.91 54.04
CA MET A 1 -27.80 -15.18 55.31
C MET A 1 -27.26 -13.82 54.90
N ALA A 2 -28.10 -12.87 54.85
CA ALA A 2 -28.36 -11.83 55.83
C ALA A 2 -27.20 -10.84 55.83
N GLY A 3 -27.35 -9.60 55.61
CA GLY A 3 -28.41 -8.59 55.68
C GLY A 3 -27.74 -7.27 55.37
N SER A 4 -28.36 -6.41 54.76
CA SER A 4 -29.38 -5.49 55.27
C SER A 4 -28.85 -4.13 55.70
N MET A 5 -29.50 -3.16 55.14
CA MET A 5 -30.01 -1.87 55.66
C MET A 5 -29.17 -0.66 55.29
N ALA A 6 -29.71 0.19 54.55
CA ALA A 6 -30.80 1.22 54.70
C ALA A 6 -30.18 2.56 55.06
N ALA A 7 -30.53 3.64 54.60
CA ALA A 7 -31.71 4.37 54.23
C ALA A 7 -31.54 5.86 54.58
N THR A 8 -32.19 6.70 53.84
CA THR A 8 -32.93 7.94 54.14
C THR A 8 -32.15 9.15 54.63
N SER A 9 -32.44 10.36 54.21
CA SER A 9 -33.66 11.15 54.17
C SER A 9 -33.38 12.49 53.44
N THR A 10 -34.22 12.93 52.52
CA THR A 10 -35.32 13.90 52.56
C THR A 10 -35.10 15.19 53.32
N LEU A 11 -35.34 16.32 52.75
CA LEU A 11 -36.50 17.23 52.91
C LEU A 11 -36.15 18.60 52.30
N LEU A 12 -36.79 19.11 51.32
CA LEU A 12 -38.02 19.90 51.31
C LEU A 12 -38.00 21.11 52.24
N LEU A 13 -37.97 22.30 51.65
CA LEU A 13 -38.72 23.46 52.26
C LEU A 13 -39.19 24.43 51.23
N PHE A 14 -40.44 24.64 51.30
CA PHE A 14 -41.38 25.46 50.57
C PHE A 14 -41.53 26.87 51.17
N LEU A 15 -41.98 27.84 50.28
CA LEU A 15 -42.85 28.99 50.56
C LEU A 15 -42.19 30.28 51.05
N LEU A 16 -42.54 31.45 50.68
CA LEU A 16 -43.84 32.07 50.28
C LEU A 16 -43.61 33.39 49.57
N ALA A 17 -44.57 33.70 48.74
CA ALA A 17 -44.80 34.88 47.96
C ALA A 17 -45.05 36.19 48.74
N THR A 18 -44.76 37.33 48.09
CA THR A 18 -45.66 38.48 48.15
C THR A 18 -45.62 39.24 46.82
N ALA A 19 -46.77 39.49 46.30
CA ALA A 19 -47.05 40.19 45.07
C ALA A 19 -46.90 41.71 45.24
N THR A 20 -46.38 42.33 44.19
CA THR A 20 -46.73 43.74 43.86
C THR A 20 -46.92 43.90 42.35
N HIS A 21 -48.03 44.44 41.97
CA HIS A 21 -48.45 44.77 40.61
C HIS A 21 -47.51 45.79 39.95
N GLY A 22 -47.14 45.47 38.67
CA GLY A 22 -46.54 46.46 37.77
C GLY A 22 -46.70 45.95 36.34
N THR A 23 -47.56 46.62 35.64
CA THR A 23 -48.03 46.64 34.29
C THR A 23 -47.16 45.99 33.21
N ALA A 24 -47.88 45.32 32.31
CA ALA A 24 -47.53 44.61 31.09
C ALA A 24 -46.48 45.21 30.17
N ALA A 25 -45.59 44.37 29.70
CA ALA A 25 -45.08 44.38 28.33
C ALA A 25 -45.03 42.95 27.92
N ASP A 26 -45.86 42.60 26.95
CA ASP A 26 -45.82 41.31 26.20
C ASP A 26 -44.42 41.09 25.59
N THR A 27 -43.63 40.28 26.22
CA THR A 27 -42.54 39.56 25.53
C THR A 27 -42.99 38.13 25.42
N ALA A 28 -43.40 37.74 24.23
CA ALA A 28 -43.68 36.40 23.84
C ALA A 28 -42.49 35.53 24.26
N SER A 29 -42.69 34.67 25.26
CA SER A 29 -41.80 33.55 25.54
C SER A 29 -41.79 32.65 24.29
N SER A 30 -40.72 32.73 23.48
CA SER A 30 -40.46 31.74 22.46
C SER A 30 -40.26 30.39 23.18
N LEU A 31 -41.33 29.60 23.24
CA LEU A 31 -41.29 28.18 23.58
C LEU A 31 -40.25 27.56 22.66
N ALA A 32 -39.10 27.13 23.18
CA ALA A 32 -38.10 26.41 22.43
C ALA A 32 -38.82 25.25 21.72
N SER A 33 -38.75 25.22 20.40
CA SER A 33 -39.41 24.14 19.62
C SER A 33 -38.99 22.79 20.19
N PRO A 34 -39.91 21.83 20.40
CA PRO A 34 -39.57 20.51 20.87
C PRO A 34 -38.46 19.85 20.02
N GLU A 35 -38.47 20.10 18.70
CA GLU A 35 -37.42 19.55 17.79
C GLU A 35 -36.07 20.24 18.00
N ALA A 36 -35.99 21.54 18.33
CA ALA A 36 -34.72 22.17 18.70
C ALA A 36 -34.10 21.53 19.95
N ALA A 37 -34.91 21.23 20.96
CA ALA A 37 -34.42 20.56 22.17
C ALA A 37 -33.91 19.15 21.88
N VAL A 38 -34.61 18.41 20.98
CA VAL A 38 -34.17 17.07 20.51
C VAL A 38 -32.84 17.14 19.76
N LEU A 39 -32.64 18.11 18.87
CA LEU A 39 -31.40 18.32 18.13
C LEU A 39 -30.22 18.71 19.04
N LEU A 40 -30.44 19.54 20.06
CA LEU A 40 -29.41 19.86 21.05
C LEU A 40 -29.04 18.63 21.89
N ASN A 41 -30.03 17.81 22.29
CA ASN A 41 -29.77 16.55 22.97
C ASN A 41 -29.00 15.55 22.07
N LEU A 42 -29.32 15.52 20.77
CA LEU A 42 -28.59 14.74 19.78
C LEU A 42 -27.13 15.18 19.70
N SER A 43 -26.90 16.49 19.60
CA SER A 43 -25.55 17.07 19.60
C SER A 43 -24.75 16.76 20.86
N ALA A 44 -25.41 16.81 22.03
CA ALA A 44 -24.75 16.50 23.30
C ALA A 44 -24.43 15.01 23.49
N ALA A 45 -25.23 14.12 22.88
CA ALA A 45 -25.04 12.67 22.97
C ALA A 45 -23.99 12.13 21.99
N LEU A 46 -23.68 12.86 20.91
CA LEU A 46 -22.64 12.51 19.95
C LEU A 46 -21.29 13.07 20.40
N GLY A 47 -20.24 12.26 20.34
CA GLY A 47 -18.88 12.76 20.47
C GLY A 47 -18.52 13.62 19.26
N ASP A 48 -18.47 14.93 19.44
CA ASP A 48 -18.10 15.90 18.40
C ASP A 48 -16.71 16.50 18.68
N PRO A 49 -15.62 15.83 18.26
CA PRO A 49 -14.27 16.28 18.53
C PRO A 49 -13.91 17.58 17.80
N SER A 50 -14.63 17.89 16.72
CA SER A 50 -14.46 19.14 15.98
C SER A 50 -15.15 20.34 16.63
N GLY A 51 -16.11 20.09 17.50
CA GLY A 51 -16.99 21.11 18.07
C GLY A 51 -17.93 21.74 17.04
N TYR A 52 -18.15 21.06 15.88
CA TYR A 52 -18.96 21.61 14.80
C TYR A 52 -20.41 21.84 15.23
N LEU A 53 -21.03 20.78 15.81
CA LEU A 53 -22.44 20.88 16.23
C LEU A 53 -22.61 21.91 17.35
N SER A 54 -21.75 21.86 18.37
CA SER A 54 -21.81 22.79 19.50
C SER A 54 -21.59 24.27 19.11
N THR A 55 -20.85 24.51 18.03
CA THR A 55 -20.57 25.85 17.53
C THR A 55 -21.70 26.41 16.66
N HIS A 56 -22.36 25.58 15.84
CA HIS A 56 -23.32 25.99 14.85
C HIS A 56 -24.77 25.79 15.26
N TRP A 57 -25.05 24.86 16.17
CA TRP A 57 -26.38 24.61 16.70
C TRP A 57 -26.52 25.31 18.04
N THR A 58 -26.91 26.57 18.01
CA THR A 58 -26.95 27.43 19.21
C THR A 58 -28.38 27.66 19.70
N PRO A 59 -28.64 27.54 21.02
CA PRO A 59 -29.91 27.88 21.59
C PRO A 59 -30.27 29.36 21.31
N GLY A 60 -31.54 29.61 20.96
CA GLY A 60 -32.03 30.96 20.73
C GLY A 60 -32.05 31.37 19.25
N THR A 61 -31.50 30.58 18.34
CA THR A 61 -31.66 30.73 16.90
C THR A 61 -32.73 29.76 16.36
N ALA A 62 -33.38 30.10 15.25
CA ALA A 62 -34.34 29.23 14.61
C ALA A 62 -33.60 27.96 14.13
N PHE A 63 -33.97 26.77 14.65
CA PHE A 63 -33.27 25.51 14.36
C PHE A 63 -33.23 25.16 12.88
N CYS A 64 -34.24 25.55 12.10
CA CYS A 64 -34.26 25.34 10.65
C CYS A 64 -33.25 26.22 9.89
N SER A 65 -32.59 27.17 10.55
CA SER A 65 -31.45 27.89 10.00
C SER A 65 -30.10 27.26 10.33
N TRP A 66 -30.08 26.20 11.16
CA TRP A 66 -28.85 25.52 11.50
C TRP A 66 -28.33 24.73 10.28
N PRO A 67 -27.05 24.73 10.02
CA PRO A 67 -26.49 23.98 8.89
C PRO A 67 -26.74 22.50 9.04
N ARG A 68 -26.78 21.80 7.92
CA ARG A 68 -26.99 20.36 7.85
C ARG A 68 -28.41 19.89 8.17
N LEU A 69 -29.34 20.80 8.27
CA LEU A 69 -30.77 20.53 8.47
C LEU A 69 -31.59 21.05 7.28
N SER A 70 -32.69 20.37 7.01
CA SER A 70 -33.73 20.84 6.10
C SER A 70 -35.09 20.61 6.73
N CYS A 71 -35.93 21.65 6.78
CA CYS A 71 -37.22 21.60 7.38
C CYS A 71 -38.34 21.60 6.34
N ASP A 72 -39.61 21.45 6.82
CA ASP A 72 -40.83 21.66 6.06
C ASP A 72 -41.01 23.12 5.68
N ALA A 73 -42.01 23.45 4.87
CA ALA A 73 -42.30 24.80 4.39
C ALA A 73 -42.62 25.79 5.52
N ASP A 74 -43.16 25.30 6.64
CA ASP A 74 -43.54 26.11 7.78
C ASP A 74 -42.39 26.31 8.79
N GLY A 75 -41.24 25.69 8.55
CA GLY A 75 -40.08 25.73 9.45
C GLY A 75 -40.32 25.11 10.82
N SER A 76 -41.23 24.17 10.91
CA SER A 76 -41.67 23.56 12.17
C SER A 76 -41.18 22.16 12.41
N ARG A 77 -40.78 21.41 11.36
CA ARG A 77 -40.40 20.01 11.39
C ARG A 77 -39.13 19.75 10.60
N VAL A 78 -38.24 18.94 11.15
CA VAL A 78 -37.05 18.47 10.43
C VAL A 78 -37.42 17.35 9.47
N LEU A 79 -37.14 17.55 8.19
CA LEU A 79 -37.34 16.56 7.12
C LEU A 79 -36.03 15.87 6.72
N SER A 80 -34.90 16.56 6.81
CA SER A 80 -33.58 15.97 6.48
C SER A 80 -32.54 16.36 7.51
N LEU A 81 -31.74 15.41 7.90
CA LEU A 81 -30.59 15.57 8.80
C LEU A 81 -29.36 14.93 8.13
N ASP A 82 -28.37 15.76 7.81
CA ASP A 82 -27.10 15.33 7.22
C ASP A 82 -25.92 15.68 8.14
N LEU A 83 -25.44 14.72 8.87
CA LEU A 83 -24.27 14.81 9.74
C LEU A 83 -23.05 14.04 9.18
N SER A 84 -23.00 13.89 7.87
CA SER A 84 -21.91 13.17 7.21
C SER A 84 -20.56 13.88 7.35
N GLY A 85 -19.49 13.11 7.52
CA GLY A 85 -18.11 13.60 7.45
C GLY A 85 -17.68 14.53 8.59
N LEU A 86 -18.35 14.50 9.74
CA LEU A 86 -18.05 15.35 10.90
C LEU A 86 -17.12 14.67 11.93
N ASN A 87 -16.63 13.47 11.64
CA ASN A 87 -15.81 12.69 12.57
C ASN A 87 -16.50 12.44 13.92
N LEU A 88 -17.82 12.29 13.89
CA LEU A 88 -18.63 12.01 15.08
C LEU A 88 -18.35 10.63 15.63
N SER A 89 -18.35 10.48 16.96
CA SER A 89 -18.03 9.24 17.64
C SER A 89 -19.10 8.84 18.66
N GLY A 90 -18.98 7.62 19.17
CA GLY A 90 -19.90 7.07 20.17
C GLY A 90 -21.09 6.34 19.53
N PRO A 91 -22.04 5.89 20.37
CA PRO A 91 -23.23 5.19 19.89
C PRO A 91 -24.21 6.15 19.18
N ILE A 92 -24.97 5.61 18.23
CA ILE A 92 -26.05 6.38 17.58
C ILE A 92 -27.14 6.69 18.61
N PRO A 93 -27.50 7.97 18.84
CA PRO A 93 -28.49 8.36 19.85
C PRO A 93 -29.93 8.05 19.42
N ALA A 94 -30.32 6.80 19.51
CA ALA A 94 -31.61 6.30 19.02
C ALA A 94 -32.82 7.05 19.60
N ALA A 95 -32.79 7.37 20.90
CA ALA A 95 -33.88 8.05 21.59
C ALA A 95 -34.15 9.46 21.04
N ALA A 96 -33.09 10.24 20.80
CA ALA A 96 -33.19 11.56 20.20
C ALA A 96 -33.67 11.49 18.75
N LEU A 97 -33.05 10.63 17.93
CA LEU A 97 -33.43 10.43 16.52
C LEU A 97 -34.89 9.98 16.38
N SER A 98 -35.34 9.06 17.24
CA SER A 98 -36.71 8.52 17.22
C SER A 98 -37.78 9.57 17.47
N SER A 99 -37.39 10.69 18.09
CA SER A 99 -38.32 11.82 18.34
C SER A 99 -38.57 12.69 17.12
N LEU A 100 -37.73 12.57 16.06
CA LEU A 100 -37.87 13.32 14.80
C LEU A 100 -38.78 12.55 13.82
N SER A 101 -40.05 12.30 14.19
CA SER A 101 -40.99 11.42 13.50
C SER A 101 -41.33 11.80 12.05
N HIS A 102 -41.01 13.04 11.64
CA HIS A 102 -41.23 13.54 10.28
C HIS A 102 -40.03 13.38 9.36
N LEU A 103 -38.89 12.91 9.91
CA LEU A 103 -37.65 12.74 9.16
C LEU A 103 -37.84 11.84 7.93
N GLN A 104 -37.41 12.34 6.78
CA GLN A 104 -37.43 11.63 5.49
C GLN A 104 -36.02 11.21 5.04
N SER A 105 -35.01 11.96 5.45
CA SER A 105 -33.60 11.69 5.13
C SER A 105 -32.72 11.75 6.36
N LEU A 106 -31.96 10.69 6.63
CA LEU A 106 -30.96 10.61 7.69
C LEU A 106 -29.66 10.14 7.10
N ASN A 107 -28.67 11.02 7.10
CA ASN A 107 -27.31 10.72 6.65
C ASN A 107 -26.31 10.93 7.80
N LEU A 108 -25.68 9.85 8.24
CA LEU A 108 -24.61 9.81 9.25
C LEU A 108 -23.32 9.23 8.68
N SER A 109 -23.18 9.20 7.35
CA SER A 109 -22.05 8.55 6.68
C SER A 109 -20.70 9.22 6.98
N ASN A 110 -19.62 8.45 6.81
CA ASN A 110 -18.25 8.95 7.01
C ASN A 110 -17.98 9.52 8.42
N ASN A 111 -18.35 8.75 9.44
CA ASN A 111 -18.10 9.05 10.84
C ASN A 111 -17.42 7.85 11.53
N ILE A 112 -17.27 7.89 12.84
CA ILE A 112 -16.71 6.79 13.65
C ILE A 112 -17.71 6.31 14.72
N LEU A 113 -18.98 6.27 14.35
CA LEU A 113 -20.06 5.78 15.20
C LEU A 113 -19.92 4.28 15.44
N ASN A 114 -20.09 3.79 16.68
CA ASN A 114 -19.68 2.45 17.10
C ASN A 114 -20.74 1.69 17.90
N SER A 115 -21.97 1.64 17.43
CA SER A 115 -23.05 0.87 18.05
C SER A 115 -23.55 -0.26 17.16
N THR A 116 -24.46 -1.08 17.70
CA THR A 116 -25.34 -1.91 16.85
C THR A 116 -26.37 -1.00 16.20
N PHE A 117 -27.05 -1.50 15.18
CA PHE A 117 -28.13 -0.76 14.53
C PHE A 117 -29.25 -0.40 15.54
N PRO A 118 -29.67 0.87 15.65
CA PRO A 118 -30.62 1.28 16.67
C PRO A 118 -32.08 0.99 16.28
N ASP A 119 -32.69 0.00 16.91
CA ASP A 119 -34.08 -0.45 16.65
C ASP A 119 -35.15 0.64 16.78
N GLY A 120 -34.91 1.64 17.64
CA GLY A 120 -35.78 2.79 17.80
C GLY A 120 -36.07 3.56 16.50
N ILE A 121 -35.07 3.63 15.59
CA ILE A 121 -35.24 4.23 14.26
C ILE A 121 -36.32 3.49 13.45
N ILE A 122 -36.29 2.16 13.48
CA ILE A 122 -37.21 1.31 12.71
C ILE A 122 -38.66 1.50 13.17
N THR A 123 -38.87 1.68 14.46
CA THR A 123 -40.23 1.81 15.05
C THR A 123 -40.80 3.22 14.87
N SER A 124 -39.99 4.25 14.90
CA SER A 124 -40.43 5.64 15.00
C SER A 124 -40.38 6.43 13.68
N LEU A 125 -39.37 6.20 12.82
CA LEU A 125 -39.15 7.01 11.61
C LEU A 125 -39.83 6.43 10.36
N LYS A 126 -41.15 6.27 10.40
CA LYS A 126 -41.96 5.66 9.31
C LYS A 126 -41.97 6.44 8.00
N ASN A 127 -41.60 7.73 8.03
CA ASN A 127 -41.52 8.59 6.86
C ASN A 127 -40.17 8.52 6.14
N LEU A 128 -39.22 7.77 6.68
CA LEU A 128 -37.84 7.72 6.18
C LEU A 128 -37.80 7.14 4.75
N ARG A 129 -37.13 7.86 3.87
CA ARG A 129 -36.90 7.54 2.45
C ARG A 129 -35.41 7.26 2.16
N VAL A 130 -34.54 7.98 2.87
CA VAL A 130 -33.07 7.86 2.75
C VAL A 130 -32.50 7.56 4.11
N LEU A 131 -31.73 6.47 4.18
CA LEU A 131 -30.95 6.07 5.36
C LEU A 131 -29.53 5.73 4.91
N ASP A 132 -28.58 6.58 5.28
CA ASP A 132 -27.18 6.44 4.92
C ASP A 132 -26.29 6.44 6.17
N PHE A 133 -25.73 5.28 6.47
CA PHE A 133 -24.77 5.05 7.55
C PHE A 133 -23.42 4.53 7.01
N TYR A 134 -23.15 4.81 5.74
CA TYR A 134 -21.91 4.40 5.08
C TYR A 134 -20.67 4.80 5.86
N ASN A 135 -19.68 3.91 5.88
CA ASN A 135 -18.36 4.16 6.44
C ASN A 135 -18.40 4.66 7.90
N ASN A 136 -18.79 3.75 8.79
CA ASN A 136 -18.80 3.90 10.25
C ASN A 136 -18.22 2.65 10.91
N ASN A 137 -18.29 2.57 12.25
CA ASN A 137 -17.85 1.39 13.03
C ASN A 137 -19.06 0.63 13.61
N LEU A 138 -20.16 0.55 12.89
CA LEU A 138 -21.36 -0.17 13.33
C LEU A 138 -21.15 -1.68 13.26
N THR A 139 -21.68 -2.39 14.27
CA THR A 139 -21.46 -3.84 14.46
C THR A 139 -22.78 -4.60 14.65
N GLY A 140 -22.69 -5.94 14.74
CA GLY A 140 -23.79 -6.84 14.99
C GLY A 140 -24.57 -7.24 13.76
N PRO A 141 -25.68 -7.96 13.90
CA PRO A 141 -26.46 -8.45 12.77
C PRO A 141 -27.31 -7.33 12.14
N LEU A 142 -27.60 -7.49 10.84
CA LEU A 142 -28.58 -6.64 10.15
C LEU A 142 -29.98 -6.88 10.72
N PRO A 143 -30.75 -5.81 11.09
CA PRO A 143 -32.09 -5.97 11.68
C PRO A 143 -33.08 -6.56 10.68
N ALA A 144 -33.66 -7.73 10.99
CA ALA A 144 -34.69 -8.36 10.16
C ALA A 144 -35.98 -7.51 10.05
N THR A 145 -36.18 -6.56 10.95
CA THR A 145 -37.34 -5.66 11.01
C THR A 145 -37.17 -4.38 10.18
N LEU A 146 -36.01 -4.16 9.58
CA LEU A 146 -35.71 -2.95 8.81
C LEU A 146 -36.72 -2.67 7.65
N PRO A 147 -37.30 -3.69 6.99
CA PRO A 147 -38.39 -3.47 6.00
C PRO A 147 -39.66 -2.85 6.52
N ASN A 148 -39.84 -2.71 7.84
CA ASN A 148 -40.91 -1.92 8.43
C ASN A 148 -40.80 -0.42 8.11
N LEU A 149 -39.68 0.05 7.62
CA LEU A 149 -39.51 1.35 6.97
C LEU A 149 -39.99 1.25 5.52
N THR A 150 -41.30 1.18 5.33
CA THR A 150 -41.96 0.88 4.04
C THR A 150 -41.77 1.97 2.99
N ASN A 151 -41.39 3.19 3.40
CA ASN A 151 -41.16 4.32 2.50
C ASN A 151 -39.70 4.41 2.00
N LEU A 152 -38.82 3.52 2.47
CA LEU A 152 -37.42 3.56 2.18
C LEU A 152 -37.17 3.37 0.68
N VAL A 153 -36.37 4.28 0.10
CA VAL A 153 -35.96 4.30 -1.30
C VAL A 153 -34.47 4.06 -1.43
N HIS A 154 -33.68 4.52 -0.45
CA HIS A 154 -32.23 4.45 -0.43
C HIS A 154 -31.75 3.94 0.94
N LEU A 155 -31.01 2.84 0.93
CA LEU A 155 -30.37 2.27 2.10
C LEU A 155 -28.89 2.03 1.83
N HIS A 156 -28.03 2.70 2.58
CA HIS A 156 -26.61 2.53 2.53
C HIS A 156 -26.05 2.16 3.92
N LEU A 157 -25.69 0.90 4.11
CA LEU A 157 -25.06 0.36 5.33
C LEU A 157 -23.62 -0.15 5.05
N GLY A 158 -23.10 0.12 3.87
CA GLY A 158 -21.76 -0.32 3.46
C GLY A 158 -20.65 0.30 4.31
N GLY A 159 -19.46 -0.32 4.28
CA GLY A 159 -18.29 0.21 5.01
C GLY A 159 -18.46 0.19 6.53
N ASN A 160 -19.04 -0.86 7.09
CA ASN A 160 -19.23 -1.08 8.51
C ASN A 160 -18.72 -2.48 8.92
N PHE A 161 -19.10 -2.95 10.08
CA PHE A 161 -18.77 -4.28 10.62
C PHE A 161 -20.03 -5.10 10.91
N PHE A 162 -21.08 -4.95 10.11
CA PHE A 162 -22.26 -5.79 10.22
C PHE A 162 -21.91 -7.23 9.88
N SER A 163 -22.43 -8.18 10.67
CA SER A 163 -22.10 -9.61 10.56
C SER A 163 -23.37 -10.48 10.45
N GLY A 164 -23.17 -11.79 10.21
CA GLY A 164 -24.29 -12.71 10.00
C GLY A 164 -24.87 -12.63 8.58
N SER A 165 -26.06 -13.17 8.38
CA SER A 165 -26.68 -13.26 7.05
C SER A 165 -27.56 -12.05 6.73
N ILE A 166 -27.73 -11.79 5.43
CA ILE A 166 -28.75 -10.82 4.97
C ILE A 166 -30.14 -11.40 5.29
N PRO A 167 -31.00 -10.68 6.02
CA PRO A 167 -32.33 -11.17 6.35
C PRO A 167 -33.22 -11.36 5.09
N ARG A 168 -33.87 -12.49 4.97
CA ARG A 168 -34.83 -12.78 3.86
C ARG A 168 -35.94 -11.74 3.78
N SER A 169 -36.35 -11.15 4.92
CA SER A 169 -37.33 -10.07 5.00
C SER A 169 -36.97 -8.86 4.14
N TYR A 170 -35.69 -8.64 3.80
CA TYR A 170 -35.29 -7.51 2.95
C TYR A 170 -35.94 -7.51 1.57
N GLY A 171 -36.37 -8.67 1.06
CA GLY A 171 -37.19 -8.80 -0.15
C GLY A 171 -38.62 -8.22 -0.06
N GLN A 172 -39.03 -7.67 1.09
CA GLN A 172 -40.37 -7.09 1.29
C GLN A 172 -40.46 -5.59 0.95
N TRP A 173 -39.36 -4.91 0.72
CA TRP A 173 -39.41 -3.50 0.32
C TRP A 173 -40.04 -3.34 -1.08
N SER A 174 -41.04 -2.50 -1.17
CA SER A 174 -41.73 -2.24 -2.44
C SER A 174 -41.25 -0.97 -3.17
N ARG A 175 -40.41 -0.14 -2.52
CA ARG A 175 -40.01 1.16 -3.04
C ARG A 175 -38.48 1.36 -3.10
N ILE A 176 -37.73 0.41 -2.62
CA ILE A 176 -36.26 0.52 -2.57
C ILE A 176 -35.69 0.59 -3.99
N LYS A 177 -34.77 1.54 -4.22
CA LYS A 177 -34.07 1.75 -5.49
C LYS A 177 -32.58 1.56 -5.37
N TYR A 178 -32.03 1.81 -4.19
CA TYR A 178 -30.61 1.70 -3.88
C TYR A 178 -30.43 0.87 -2.62
N LEU A 179 -29.66 -0.20 -2.71
CA LEU A 179 -29.32 -1.07 -1.59
C LEU A 179 -27.83 -1.36 -1.60
N ALA A 180 -27.09 -0.82 -0.63
CA ALA A 180 -25.68 -1.04 -0.46
C ALA A 180 -25.36 -1.66 0.91
N LEU A 181 -24.84 -2.88 0.89
CA LEU A 181 -24.38 -3.66 2.04
C LEU A 181 -22.89 -4.05 1.89
N SER A 182 -22.21 -3.50 0.88
CA SER A 182 -20.79 -3.76 0.59
C SER A 182 -19.87 -3.33 1.74
N GLY A 183 -18.71 -3.97 1.85
CA GLY A 183 -17.73 -3.56 2.87
C GLY A 183 -18.17 -3.87 4.30
N ASN A 184 -18.72 -5.06 4.55
CA ASN A 184 -19.11 -5.56 5.87
C ASN A 184 -18.52 -6.96 6.12
N GLU A 185 -18.92 -7.60 7.21
CA GLU A 185 -18.54 -8.98 7.57
C GLU A 185 -19.71 -9.95 7.39
N LEU A 186 -20.58 -9.70 6.40
CA LEU A 186 -21.77 -10.52 6.16
C LEU A 186 -21.38 -11.91 5.62
N THR A 187 -22.15 -12.92 6.03
CA THR A 187 -21.91 -14.33 5.71
C THR A 187 -23.22 -15.03 5.28
N GLY A 188 -23.15 -16.34 5.01
CA GLY A 188 -24.31 -17.13 4.58
C GLY A 188 -24.63 -16.94 3.09
N GLU A 189 -25.78 -17.41 2.67
CA GLU A 189 -26.24 -17.30 1.27
C GLU A 189 -26.90 -15.95 0.99
N ILE A 190 -26.77 -15.46 -0.25
CA ILE A 190 -27.55 -14.31 -0.73
C ILE A 190 -29.01 -14.72 -0.85
N PRO A 191 -29.95 -14.04 -0.14
CA PRO A 191 -31.35 -14.47 -0.15
C PRO A 191 -31.98 -14.30 -1.54
N PRO A 192 -32.63 -15.37 -2.09
CA PRO A 192 -33.35 -15.27 -3.36
C PRO A 192 -34.53 -14.28 -3.30
N GLU A 193 -35.03 -13.99 -2.10
CA GLU A 193 -36.09 -13.00 -1.87
C GLU A 193 -35.69 -11.59 -2.30
N LEU A 194 -34.38 -11.25 -2.40
CA LEU A 194 -33.91 -9.99 -2.96
C LEU A 194 -34.41 -9.79 -4.42
N GLY A 195 -34.66 -10.88 -5.16
CA GLY A 195 -35.28 -10.84 -6.49
C GLY A 195 -36.73 -10.29 -6.53
N ASN A 196 -37.37 -10.06 -5.37
CA ASN A 196 -38.67 -9.43 -5.28
C ASN A 196 -38.63 -7.90 -5.28
N LEU A 197 -37.43 -7.29 -5.18
CA LEU A 197 -37.23 -5.84 -5.15
C LEU A 197 -37.33 -5.21 -6.56
N THR A 198 -38.46 -5.33 -7.20
CA THR A 198 -38.64 -5.01 -8.63
C THR A 198 -38.38 -3.56 -9.01
N THR A 199 -38.32 -2.63 -8.02
CA THR A 199 -37.97 -1.22 -8.21
C THR A 199 -36.50 -0.91 -8.01
N LEU A 200 -35.66 -1.94 -7.67
CA LEU A 200 -34.27 -1.77 -7.37
C LEU A 200 -33.47 -1.41 -8.63
N ARG A 201 -32.63 -0.38 -8.52
CA ARG A 201 -31.76 0.10 -9.59
C ARG A 201 -30.30 -0.19 -9.35
N GLU A 202 -29.89 -0.18 -8.08
CA GLU A 202 -28.50 -0.40 -7.72
C GLU A 202 -28.40 -1.33 -6.53
N LEU A 203 -27.60 -2.40 -6.68
CA LEU A 203 -27.34 -3.41 -5.66
C LEU A 203 -25.83 -3.61 -5.48
N TYR A 204 -25.35 -3.32 -4.27
CA TYR A 204 -23.96 -3.46 -3.89
C TYR A 204 -23.82 -4.43 -2.70
N LEU A 205 -23.24 -5.59 -2.94
CA LEU A 205 -23.01 -6.66 -1.97
C LEU A 205 -21.54 -7.04 -1.81
N GLY A 206 -20.67 -6.45 -2.64
CA GLY A 206 -19.26 -6.81 -2.74
C GLY A 206 -18.41 -6.37 -1.56
N TYR A 207 -17.14 -6.66 -1.65
CA TYR A 207 -16.04 -6.25 -0.75
C TYR A 207 -16.22 -6.66 0.72
N PHE A 208 -15.27 -7.44 1.24
CA PHE A 208 -15.16 -7.93 2.63
C PHE A 208 -16.30 -8.83 3.12
N ASN A 209 -17.47 -8.84 2.49
CA ASN A 209 -18.48 -9.86 2.76
C ASN A 209 -17.93 -11.25 2.36
N SER A 210 -18.45 -12.30 3.00
CA SER A 210 -18.00 -13.67 2.77
C SER A 210 -19.22 -14.59 2.60
N PHE A 211 -19.93 -14.40 1.49
CA PHE A 211 -21.11 -15.20 1.19
C PHE A 211 -20.73 -16.61 0.77
N THR A 212 -21.61 -17.53 1.06
CA THR A 212 -21.55 -18.93 0.57
C THR A 212 -22.56 -19.14 -0.56
N GLY A 213 -22.32 -20.16 -1.39
CA GLY A 213 -23.20 -20.43 -2.53
C GLY A 213 -22.94 -19.53 -3.73
N GLY A 214 -23.92 -19.40 -4.60
CA GLY A 214 -23.83 -18.69 -5.87
C GLY A 214 -24.76 -17.49 -5.97
N ILE A 215 -24.86 -16.97 -7.19
CA ILE A 215 -25.81 -15.89 -7.53
C ILE A 215 -27.20 -16.48 -7.59
N PRO A 216 -28.20 -16.01 -6.82
CA PRO A 216 -29.57 -16.51 -6.93
C PRO A 216 -30.18 -16.18 -8.32
N PRO A 217 -30.76 -17.15 -9.05
CA PRO A 217 -31.39 -16.88 -10.34
C PRO A 217 -32.56 -15.91 -10.24
N GLU A 218 -33.20 -15.82 -9.06
CA GLU A 218 -34.28 -14.86 -8.79
C GLU A 218 -33.91 -13.41 -8.97
N LEU A 219 -32.60 -13.07 -8.84
CA LEU A 219 -32.13 -11.71 -9.12
C LEU A 219 -32.40 -11.27 -10.56
N GLY A 220 -32.55 -12.23 -11.51
CA GLY A 220 -32.98 -11.96 -12.89
C GLY A 220 -34.39 -11.36 -13.03
N ARG A 221 -35.14 -11.23 -11.94
CA ARG A 221 -36.46 -10.54 -11.92
C ARG A 221 -36.36 -9.02 -11.82
N LEU A 222 -35.15 -8.49 -11.46
CA LEU A 222 -34.92 -7.06 -11.19
C LEU A 222 -34.77 -6.25 -12.48
N LYS A 223 -35.87 -6.07 -13.25
CA LYS A 223 -35.85 -5.48 -14.60
C LYS A 223 -35.36 -4.01 -14.64
N GLU A 224 -35.48 -3.26 -13.52
CA GLU A 224 -35.01 -1.87 -13.42
C GLU A 224 -33.55 -1.77 -12.96
N LEU A 225 -32.88 -2.91 -12.64
CA LEU A 225 -31.51 -2.90 -12.13
C LEU A 225 -30.55 -2.37 -13.22
N VAL A 226 -29.81 -1.32 -12.86
CA VAL A 226 -28.80 -0.66 -13.71
C VAL A 226 -27.40 -1.12 -13.33
N ARG A 227 -27.15 -1.31 -12.02
CA ARG A 227 -25.84 -1.73 -11.52
C ARG A 227 -25.98 -2.90 -10.55
N LEU A 228 -25.17 -3.93 -10.78
CA LEU A 228 -24.97 -5.07 -9.88
C LEU A 228 -23.49 -5.22 -9.56
N ASP A 229 -23.14 -4.99 -8.30
CA ASP A 229 -21.77 -5.14 -7.81
C ASP A 229 -21.71 -6.17 -6.68
N MET A 230 -21.11 -7.30 -6.98
CA MET A 230 -20.89 -8.43 -6.09
C MET A 230 -19.40 -8.84 -6.14
N ALA A 231 -18.51 -7.85 -6.32
CA ALA A 231 -17.08 -8.08 -6.37
C ALA A 231 -16.52 -8.49 -5.00
N ASN A 232 -15.56 -9.42 -4.99
CA ASN A 232 -14.82 -9.82 -3.78
C ASN A 232 -15.75 -10.10 -2.57
N CYS A 233 -16.67 -11.04 -2.74
CA CYS A 233 -17.63 -11.41 -1.69
C CYS A 233 -17.81 -12.92 -1.47
N GLY A 234 -16.91 -13.73 -2.02
CA GLY A 234 -16.82 -15.17 -1.72
C GLY A 234 -17.80 -16.08 -2.50
N ILE A 235 -18.63 -15.53 -3.39
CA ILE A 235 -19.59 -16.31 -4.18
C ILE A 235 -18.90 -17.30 -5.13
N SER A 236 -19.58 -18.41 -5.39
CA SER A 236 -19.08 -19.54 -6.19
C SER A 236 -20.13 -20.10 -7.15
N GLY A 237 -19.78 -21.14 -7.90
CA GLY A 237 -20.70 -21.75 -8.87
C GLY A 237 -20.75 -21.01 -10.20
N ALA A 238 -21.75 -21.28 -11.02
CA ALA A 238 -21.92 -20.66 -12.33
C ALA A 238 -22.76 -19.37 -12.23
N ILE A 239 -22.60 -18.46 -13.21
CA ILE A 239 -23.52 -17.35 -13.39
C ILE A 239 -24.84 -17.94 -13.93
N PRO A 240 -25.99 -17.77 -13.26
CA PRO A 240 -27.27 -18.24 -13.76
C PRO A 240 -27.65 -17.52 -15.07
N PRO A 241 -28.18 -18.23 -16.09
CA PRO A 241 -28.59 -17.59 -17.33
C PRO A 241 -29.71 -16.55 -17.14
N GLU A 242 -30.48 -16.64 -16.04
CA GLU A 242 -31.52 -15.68 -15.66
C GLU A 242 -30.97 -14.26 -15.41
N VAL A 243 -29.69 -14.13 -15.07
CA VAL A 243 -29.01 -12.81 -14.92
C VAL A 243 -29.14 -12.01 -16.23
N ALA A 244 -29.15 -12.66 -17.38
CA ALA A 244 -29.34 -12.01 -18.68
C ALA A 244 -30.73 -11.35 -18.87
N ASN A 245 -31.67 -11.65 -17.99
CA ASN A 245 -32.96 -10.96 -17.96
C ASN A 245 -32.91 -9.53 -17.43
N LEU A 246 -31.76 -9.10 -16.90
CA LEU A 246 -31.51 -7.73 -16.41
C LEU A 246 -31.22 -6.77 -17.58
N THR A 247 -32.22 -6.54 -18.41
CA THR A 247 -32.07 -5.81 -19.69
C THR A 247 -31.73 -4.34 -19.54
N SER A 248 -31.92 -3.75 -18.35
CA SER A 248 -31.52 -2.37 -18.02
C SER A 248 -30.09 -2.27 -17.45
N LEU A 249 -29.44 -3.41 -17.19
CA LEU A 249 -28.14 -3.44 -16.51
C LEU A 249 -27.06 -2.88 -17.43
N ASP A 250 -26.39 -1.81 -16.96
CA ASP A 250 -25.24 -1.25 -17.67
C ASP A 250 -23.90 -1.65 -17.05
N THR A 251 -23.91 -2.06 -15.75
CA THR A 251 -22.71 -2.44 -15.02
C THR A 251 -22.91 -3.78 -14.29
N LEU A 252 -22.07 -4.77 -14.61
CA LEU A 252 -22.00 -6.07 -13.95
C LEU A 252 -20.59 -6.33 -13.44
N PHE A 253 -20.39 -6.26 -12.12
CA PHE A 253 -19.14 -6.48 -11.44
C PHE A 253 -19.20 -7.72 -10.56
N LEU A 254 -18.47 -8.76 -10.96
CA LEU A 254 -18.39 -10.06 -10.29
C LEU A 254 -16.94 -10.49 -10.04
N GLN A 255 -16.00 -9.57 -10.17
CA GLN A 255 -14.56 -9.87 -10.07
C GLN A 255 -14.16 -10.32 -8.66
N ILE A 256 -13.05 -11.07 -8.58
CA ILE A 256 -12.44 -11.56 -7.33
C ILE A 256 -13.43 -12.45 -6.54
N ASN A 257 -13.88 -13.52 -7.19
CA ASN A 257 -14.76 -14.51 -6.59
C ASN A 257 -14.30 -15.95 -6.95
N ALA A 258 -15.07 -16.95 -6.56
CA ALA A 258 -14.84 -18.35 -6.93
C ALA A 258 -15.85 -18.83 -7.99
N LEU A 259 -16.36 -17.93 -8.81
CA LEU A 259 -17.31 -18.27 -9.87
C LEU A 259 -16.65 -19.16 -10.93
N SER A 260 -17.38 -20.11 -11.48
CA SER A 260 -16.84 -21.16 -12.33
C SER A 260 -17.82 -21.53 -13.47
N GLY A 261 -17.46 -22.52 -14.27
CA GLY A 261 -18.27 -22.91 -15.43
C GLY A 261 -17.96 -22.05 -16.66
N ARG A 262 -18.81 -22.13 -17.67
CA ARG A 262 -18.71 -21.33 -18.90
C ARG A 262 -19.42 -19.99 -18.73
N LEU A 263 -18.99 -19.00 -19.49
CA LEU A 263 -19.70 -17.73 -19.60
C LEU A 263 -21.06 -17.99 -20.27
N PRO A 264 -22.19 -17.56 -19.65
CA PRO A 264 -23.50 -17.76 -20.24
C PRO A 264 -23.64 -16.98 -21.56
N PRO A 265 -23.99 -17.63 -22.68
CA PRO A 265 -24.22 -16.93 -23.94
C PRO A 265 -25.41 -15.95 -23.89
N GLU A 266 -26.32 -16.14 -22.94
CA GLU A 266 -27.46 -15.27 -22.70
C GLU A 266 -27.06 -13.85 -22.30
N ILE A 267 -25.87 -13.64 -21.71
CA ILE A 267 -25.34 -12.29 -21.42
C ILE A 267 -25.32 -11.41 -22.67
N GLY A 268 -25.14 -11.98 -23.86
CA GLY A 268 -25.25 -11.25 -25.12
C GLY A 268 -26.58 -10.53 -25.35
N ALA A 269 -27.65 -10.90 -24.63
CA ALA A 269 -28.96 -10.24 -24.70
C ALA A 269 -29.04 -8.96 -23.85
N MET A 270 -28.03 -8.66 -23.04
CA MET A 270 -27.98 -7.49 -22.15
C MET A 270 -27.49 -6.26 -22.92
N TRP A 271 -28.27 -5.80 -23.88
CA TRP A 271 -27.87 -4.74 -24.84
C TRP A 271 -27.48 -3.40 -24.21
N ALA A 272 -27.93 -3.12 -22.95
CA ALA A 272 -27.59 -1.90 -22.22
C ALA A 272 -26.19 -1.97 -21.59
N LEU A 273 -25.56 -3.15 -21.55
CA LEU A 273 -24.30 -3.37 -20.79
C LEU A 273 -23.13 -2.55 -21.36
N LYS A 274 -22.52 -1.77 -20.48
CA LYS A 274 -21.34 -0.93 -20.74
C LYS A 274 -20.09 -1.51 -20.07
N SER A 275 -20.22 -2.00 -18.87
CA SER A 275 -19.09 -2.49 -18.07
C SER A 275 -19.35 -3.92 -17.60
N LEU A 276 -18.50 -4.84 -18.06
CA LEU A 276 -18.50 -6.25 -17.66
C LEU A 276 -17.13 -6.60 -17.08
N ASP A 277 -17.11 -6.84 -15.75
CA ASP A 277 -15.92 -7.32 -15.06
C ASP A 277 -16.17 -8.67 -14.39
N LEU A 278 -15.57 -9.72 -14.95
CA LEU A 278 -15.60 -11.09 -14.47
C LEU A 278 -14.20 -11.59 -14.11
N SER A 279 -13.25 -10.69 -13.95
CA SER A 279 -11.85 -11.01 -13.70
C SER A 279 -11.63 -11.72 -12.36
N ASN A 280 -10.48 -12.38 -12.22
CA ASN A 280 -10.11 -13.12 -11.00
C ASN A 280 -11.20 -14.10 -10.54
N ASN A 281 -11.56 -15.04 -11.42
CA ASN A 281 -12.53 -16.12 -11.18
C ASN A 281 -11.99 -17.45 -11.72
N LEU A 282 -12.84 -18.47 -11.82
CA LEU A 282 -12.48 -19.81 -12.30
C LEU A 282 -13.22 -20.17 -13.61
N PHE A 283 -13.64 -19.19 -14.41
CA PHE A 283 -14.36 -19.42 -15.66
C PHE A 283 -13.53 -20.19 -16.67
N VAL A 284 -14.21 -21.08 -17.42
CA VAL A 284 -13.60 -21.94 -18.45
C VAL A 284 -14.34 -21.79 -19.78
N GLY A 285 -13.75 -22.31 -20.86
CA GLY A 285 -14.34 -22.27 -22.19
C GLY A 285 -14.06 -20.98 -22.94
N GLU A 286 -14.84 -20.67 -23.93
CA GLU A 286 -14.64 -19.58 -24.87
C GLU A 286 -15.47 -18.34 -24.52
N ILE A 287 -15.12 -17.18 -25.07
CA ILE A 287 -15.96 -15.98 -25.07
C ILE A 287 -17.15 -16.26 -26.01
N PRO A 288 -18.42 -16.20 -25.52
CA PRO A 288 -19.56 -16.54 -26.34
C PRO A 288 -19.73 -15.61 -27.57
N ALA A 289 -20.01 -16.16 -28.73
CA ALA A 289 -20.25 -15.39 -29.97
C ALA A 289 -21.42 -14.40 -29.84
N SER A 290 -22.39 -14.64 -28.95
CA SER A 290 -23.51 -13.75 -28.67
C SER A 290 -23.09 -12.40 -28.08
N PHE A 291 -21.89 -12.29 -27.48
CA PHE A 291 -21.36 -11.02 -26.97
C PHE A 291 -21.12 -10.00 -28.09
N ALA A 292 -21.12 -10.43 -29.35
CA ALA A 292 -21.13 -9.53 -30.52
C ALA A 292 -22.32 -8.53 -30.52
N ALA A 293 -23.39 -8.83 -29.80
CA ALA A 293 -24.55 -7.95 -29.66
C ALA A 293 -24.37 -6.83 -28.62
N LEU A 294 -23.35 -6.89 -27.76
CA LEU A 294 -23.07 -5.91 -26.71
C LEU A 294 -22.42 -4.62 -27.28
N LYS A 295 -23.12 -3.93 -28.17
CA LYS A 295 -22.56 -2.76 -28.90
C LYS A 295 -22.30 -1.53 -28.01
N ASN A 296 -22.86 -1.49 -26.81
CA ASN A 296 -22.63 -0.42 -25.82
C ASN A 296 -21.43 -0.67 -24.90
N LEU A 297 -20.79 -1.85 -25.04
CA LEU A 297 -19.71 -2.25 -24.14
C LEU A 297 -18.49 -1.31 -24.29
N THR A 298 -18.07 -0.74 -23.17
CA THR A 298 -16.88 0.11 -23.03
C THR A 298 -15.74 -0.60 -22.31
N LEU A 299 -16.07 -1.50 -21.37
CA LEU A 299 -15.11 -2.25 -20.56
C LEU A 299 -15.43 -3.74 -20.59
N LEU A 300 -14.43 -4.53 -20.98
CA LEU A 300 -14.48 -6.00 -20.95
C LEU A 300 -13.25 -6.52 -20.20
N ASN A 301 -13.45 -6.91 -18.94
CA ASN A 301 -12.41 -7.48 -18.06
C ASN A 301 -12.71 -8.96 -17.81
N LEU A 302 -11.87 -9.83 -18.33
CA LEU A 302 -11.93 -11.28 -18.16
C LEU A 302 -10.62 -11.87 -17.66
N PHE A 303 -9.68 -11.03 -17.26
CA PHE A 303 -8.33 -11.46 -16.87
C PHE A 303 -8.35 -12.38 -15.63
N ARG A 304 -7.29 -13.17 -15.48
CA ARG A 304 -7.15 -14.16 -14.40
C ARG A 304 -8.35 -15.09 -14.29
N ASN A 305 -8.53 -15.85 -15.36
CA ASN A 305 -9.50 -16.95 -15.45
C ASN A 305 -8.83 -18.18 -16.08
N ARG A 306 -9.64 -19.13 -16.51
CA ARG A 306 -9.20 -20.33 -17.24
C ARG A 306 -9.86 -20.41 -18.62
N LEU A 307 -10.20 -19.24 -19.17
CA LEU A 307 -10.81 -19.12 -20.50
C LEU A 307 -9.81 -19.60 -21.56
N ALA A 308 -10.34 -20.20 -22.62
CA ALA A 308 -9.58 -20.81 -23.70
C ALA A 308 -10.27 -20.58 -25.05
N GLY A 309 -9.67 -21.05 -26.13
CA GLY A 309 -10.14 -20.77 -27.50
C GLY A 309 -9.51 -19.48 -28.03
N GLU A 310 -10.00 -19.00 -29.15
CA GLU A 310 -9.51 -17.78 -29.78
C GLU A 310 -10.20 -16.55 -29.19
N ILE A 311 -9.53 -15.39 -29.25
CA ILE A 311 -10.20 -14.09 -29.03
C ILE A 311 -11.09 -13.86 -30.24
N PRO A 312 -12.44 -13.84 -30.09
CA PRO A 312 -13.31 -13.76 -31.27
C PRO A 312 -13.13 -12.45 -32.05
N GLU A 313 -13.19 -12.52 -33.37
CA GLU A 313 -13.03 -11.35 -34.26
C GLU A 313 -14.01 -10.20 -33.95
N PHE A 314 -15.26 -10.54 -33.49
CA PHE A 314 -16.26 -9.52 -33.14
C PHE A 314 -15.81 -8.56 -32.04
N VAL A 315 -14.81 -8.92 -31.19
CA VAL A 315 -14.25 -8.03 -30.17
C VAL A 315 -13.66 -6.78 -30.82
N GLY A 316 -13.06 -6.92 -32.01
CA GLY A 316 -12.60 -5.81 -32.83
C GLY A 316 -13.73 -4.93 -33.39
N ASP A 317 -14.97 -5.46 -33.49
CA ASP A 317 -16.15 -4.80 -34.04
C ASP A 317 -17.04 -4.14 -32.97
N LEU A 318 -16.58 -4.05 -31.71
CA LEU A 318 -17.29 -3.36 -30.62
C LEU A 318 -16.99 -1.84 -30.66
N PRO A 319 -17.92 -0.98 -31.13
CA PRO A 319 -17.57 0.40 -31.49
C PRO A 319 -17.26 1.30 -30.30
N ASN A 320 -17.74 0.96 -29.12
CA ASN A 320 -17.56 1.76 -27.91
C ASN A 320 -16.48 1.21 -26.98
N LEU A 321 -15.81 0.11 -27.32
CA LEU A 321 -14.82 -0.53 -26.46
C LEU A 321 -13.64 0.40 -26.19
N GLU A 322 -13.38 0.67 -24.92
CA GLU A 322 -12.28 1.50 -24.42
C GLU A 322 -11.21 0.66 -23.70
N VAL A 323 -11.66 -0.36 -22.95
CA VAL A 323 -10.78 -1.22 -22.13
C VAL A 323 -11.04 -2.69 -22.45
N LEU A 324 -10.00 -3.40 -22.85
CA LEU A 324 -9.98 -4.85 -23.08
C LEU A 324 -8.87 -5.47 -22.26
N GLN A 325 -9.24 -6.26 -21.25
CA GLN A 325 -8.27 -6.94 -20.39
C GLN A 325 -8.58 -8.44 -20.33
N LEU A 326 -7.72 -9.25 -20.96
CA LEU A 326 -7.86 -10.70 -21.12
C LEU A 326 -6.64 -11.46 -20.57
N TRP A 327 -5.73 -10.77 -19.91
CA TRP A 327 -4.46 -11.33 -19.46
C TRP A 327 -4.62 -12.47 -18.43
N GLU A 328 -3.61 -13.34 -18.37
CA GLU A 328 -3.56 -14.52 -17.47
C GLU A 328 -4.78 -15.44 -17.68
N ASN A 329 -4.88 -15.97 -18.93
CA ASN A 329 -5.87 -16.94 -19.39
C ASN A 329 -5.18 -17.99 -20.27
N ASN A 330 -5.95 -18.76 -21.01
CA ASN A 330 -5.46 -19.81 -21.91
C ASN A 330 -5.88 -19.58 -23.39
N PHE A 331 -6.03 -18.30 -23.78
CA PHE A 331 -6.43 -17.93 -25.13
C PHE A 331 -5.35 -18.30 -26.16
N THR A 332 -5.80 -18.75 -27.33
CA THR A 332 -5.01 -19.18 -28.48
C THR A 332 -5.36 -18.33 -29.72
N GLY A 333 -4.78 -18.64 -30.88
CA GLY A 333 -5.02 -17.87 -32.10
C GLY A 333 -4.37 -16.50 -32.08
N GLY A 334 -4.80 -15.58 -32.91
CA GLY A 334 -4.26 -14.22 -33.05
C GLY A 334 -4.98 -13.19 -32.20
N VAL A 335 -4.35 -12.05 -32.04
CA VAL A 335 -5.07 -10.83 -31.65
C VAL A 335 -5.93 -10.41 -32.83
N PRO A 336 -7.26 -10.14 -32.66
CA PRO A 336 -8.14 -9.82 -33.78
C PRO A 336 -7.59 -8.70 -34.67
N ALA A 337 -7.46 -8.95 -35.98
CA ALA A 337 -6.84 -8.01 -36.90
C ALA A 337 -7.61 -6.69 -37.02
N GLN A 338 -8.93 -6.72 -36.81
CA GLN A 338 -9.80 -5.56 -36.84
C GLN A 338 -9.81 -4.74 -35.56
N LEU A 339 -9.10 -5.20 -34.51
CA LEU A 339 -9.02 -4.48 -33.23
C LEU A 339 -8.39 -3.10 -33.42
N GLY A 340 -9.12 -2.04 -33.08
CA GLY A 340 -8.72 -0.64 -33.30
C GLY A 340 -9.31 -0.01 -34.57
N VAL A 341 -9.85 -0.80 -35.51
CA VAL A 341 -10.49 -0.27 -36.74
C VAL A 341 -11.90 0.24 -36.43
N ALA A 342 -12.78 -0.60 -35.88
CA ALA A 342 -14.11 -0.19 -35.43
C ALA A 342 -14.09 0.40 -34.00
N ALA A 343 -13.28 -0.16 -33.12
CA ALA A 343 -13.10 0.29 -31.74
C ALA A 343 -12.18 1.54 -31.66
N THR A 344 -12.57 2.64 -32.30
CA THR A 344 -11.74 3.87 -32.32
C THR A 344 -11.57 4.56 -30.97
N ARG A 345 -12.31 4.13 -29.93
CA ARG A 345 -12.22 4.64 -28.56
C ARG A 345 -11.25 3.86 -27.68
N LEU A 346 -10.62 2.83 -28.22
CA LEU A 346 -9.74 1.91 -27.50
C LEU A 346 -8.56 2.65 -26.87
N ARG A 347 -8.42 2.47 -25.54
CA ARG A 347 -7.38 3.09 -24.71
C ARG A 347 -6.44 2.06 -24.10
N ILE A 348 -6.98 0.97 -23.58
CA ILE A 348 -6.21 -0.06 -22.86
C ILE A 348 -6.49 -1.41 -23.47
N VAL A 349 -5.42 -2.10 -23.88
CA VAL A 349 -5.46 -3.49 -24.31
C VAL A 349 -4.39 -4.26 -23.55
N ASP A 350 -4.81 -5.26 -22.79
CA ASP A 350 -3.92 -6.19 -22.14
C ASP A 350 -4.35 -7.63 -22.44
N VAL A 351 -3.52 -8.35 -23.18
CA VAL A 351 -3.70 -9.74 -23.56
C VAL A 351 -2.51 -10.60 -23.13
N SER A 352 -1.74 -10.11 -22.14
CA SER A 352 -0.51 -10.76 -21.65
C SER A 352 -0.78 -12.12 -21.02
N THR A 353 0.25 -12.92 -20.90
CA THR A 353 0.25 -14.24 -20.25
C THR A 353 -0.89 -15.12 -20.75
N ASN A 354 -0.86 -15.39 -22.06
CA ASN A 354 -1.75 -16.27 -22.79
C ASN A 354 -0.95 -17.20 -23.71
N ARG A 355 -1.60 -17.84 -24.68
CA ARG A 355 -0.98 -18.68 -25.72
C ARG A 355 -1.23 -18.12 -27.11
N LEU A 356 -1.33 -16.81 -27.23
CA LEU A 356 -1.61 -16.12 -28.48
C LEU A 356 -0.43 -16.28 -29.45
N THR A 357 -0.77 -16.43 -30.72
CA THR A 357 0.17 -16.55 -31.83
C THR A 357 -0.14 -15.49 -32.89
N GLY A 358 0.57 -15.50 -34.01
CA GLY A 358 0.30 -14.57 -35.12
C GLY A 358 1.04 -13.24 -34.98
N VAL A 359 0.64 -12.29 -35.82
CA VAL A 359 1.27 -10.96 -35.90
C VAL A 359 0.47 -9.92 -35.11
N LEU A 360 1.15 -8.84 -34.73
CA LEU A 360 0.50 -7.71 -34.08
C LEU A 360 -0.43 -6.97 -35.07
N PRO A 361 -1.65 -6.56 -34.66
CA PRO A 361 -2.55 -5.78 -35.53
C PRO A 361 -1.92 -4.45 -35.97
N THR A 362 -1.98 -4.14 -37.25
CA THR A 362 -1.39 -2.91 -37.85
C THR A 362 -2.17 -1.66 -37.47
N GLU A 363 -3.49 -1.82 -37.28
CA GLU A 363 -4.45 -0.70 -37.18
C GLU A 363 -4.86 -0.43 -35.70
N LEU A 364 -4.16 -1.01 -34.70
CA LEU A 364 -4.54 -0.95 -33.30
C LEU A 364 -4.67 0.48 -32.75
N CYS A 365 -3.94 1.45 -33.33
CA CYS A 365 -3.99 2.86 -32.93
C CYS A 365 -4.72 3.79 -33.94
N THR A 366 -5.62 3.26 -34.76
CA THR A 366 -6.36 4.06 -35.74
C THR A 366 -7.14 5.21 -35.08
N GLY A 367 -7.72 4.98 -33.92
CA GLY A 367 -8.42 5.99 -33.13
C GLY A 367 -7.53 7.05 -32.47
N LYS A 368 -6.22 6.88 -32.47
CA LYS A 368 -5.21 7.75 -31.83
C LYS A 368 -5.46 7.99 -30.33
N ARG A 369 -6.08 7.01 -29.64
CA ARG A 369 -6.45 7.05 -28.23
C ARG A 369 -5.78 5.95 -27.42
N LEU A 370 -5.11 5.00 -28.04
CA LEU A 370 -4.47 3.88 -27.37
C LEU A 370 -3.36 4.39 -26.44
N GLU A 371 -3.55 4.21 -25.15
CA GLU A 371 -2.61 4.63 -24.10
C GLU A 371 -1.72 3.48 -23.66
N THR A 372 -2.28 2.27 -23.57
CA THR A 372 -1.57 1.10 -23.06
C THR A 372 -1.82 -0.11 -23.94
N PHE A 373 -0.74 -0.73 -24.40
CA PHE A 373 -0.79 -2.02 -25.07
C PHE A 373 0.19 -3.00 -24.42
N ILE A 374 -0.34 -4.07 -23.85
CA ILE A 374 0.42 -5.13 -23.18
C ILE A 374 0.06 -6.47 -23.79
N ALA A 375 1.08 -7.19 -24.27
CA ALA A 375 0.95 -8.54 -24.82
C ALA A 375 2.14 -9.43 -24.40
N LEU A 376 2.68 -9.19 -23.19
CA LEU A 376 3.76 -9.97 -22.58
C LEU A 376 3.45 -11.47 -22.52
N GLY A 377 4.46 -12.35 -22.60
CA GLY A 377 4.29 -13.77 -22.28
C GLY A 377 3.30 -14.46 -23.19
N ASN A 378 3.52 -14.37 -24.50
CA ASN A 378 2.75 -15.03 -25.54
C ASN A 378 3.67 -15.72 -26.59
N SER A 379 3.10 -16.14 -27.71
CA SER A 379 3.84 -16.70 -28.84
C SER A 379 3.71 -15.84 -30.10
N LEU A 380 3.59 -14.51 -29.95
CA LEU A 380 3.43 -13.57 -31.05
C LEU A 380 4.74 -13.43 -31.84
N PHE A 381 4.65 -13.29 -33.15
CA PHE A 381 5.80 -13.18 -34.04
C PHE A 381 5.62 -12.04 -35.08
N GLY A 382 6.60 -11.84 -35.96
CA GLY A 382 6.59 -10.75 -36.92
C GLY A 382 7.16 -9.46 -36.34
N SER A 383 7.11 -8.38 -37.11
CA SER A 383 7.67 -7.08 -36.73
C SER A 383 6.68 -6.24 -35.92
N ILE A 384 7.23 -5.27 -35.19
CA ILE A 384 6.42 -4.23 -34.52
C ILE A 384 5.86 -3.30 -35.63
N PRO A 385 4.52 -3.13 -35.72
CA PRO A 385 3.90 -2.33 -36.80
C PRO A 385 4.24 -0.84 -36.70
N ASP A 386 4.44 -0.19 -37.86
CA ASP A 386 4.68 1.25 -37.92
C ASP A 386 3.51 2.10 -37.38
N GLY A 387 2.28 1.61 -37.55
CA GLY A 387 1.07 2.25 -36.98
C GLY A 387 1.12 2.36 -35.44
N LEU A 388 1.60 1.30 -34.78
CA LEU A 388 1.79 1.28 -33.34
C LEU A 388 2.98 2.15 -32.91
N ALA A 389 4.10 2.07 -33.67
CA ALA A 389 5.28 2.88 -33.42
C ALA A 389 5.05 4.39 -33.61
N GLY A 390 4.02 4.78 -34.39
CA GLY A 390 3.61 6.17 -34.58
C GLY A 390 2.40 6.62 -33.77
N CYS A 391 2.00 5.88 -32.73
CA CYS A 391 0.80 6.13 -31.93
C CYS A 391 1.01 7.27 -30.91
N PRO A 392 0.44 8.48 -31.11
CA PRO A 392 0.81 9.65 -30.31
C PRO A 392 0.29 9.62 -28.87
N SER A 393 -0.75 8.85 -28.59
CA SER A 393 -1.36 8.71 -27.27
C SER A 393 -0.69 7.63 -26.41
N LEU A 394 0.19 6.80 -27.00
CA LEU A 394 0.77 5.66 -26.33
C LEU A 394 1.66 6.09 -25.15
N THR A 395 1.38 5.56 -23.99
CA THR A 395 2.14 5.79 -22.76
C THR A 395 2.93 4.56 -22.34
N ARG A 396 2.39 3.36 -22.61
CA ARG A 396 3.00 2.07 -22.21
C ARG A 396 2.92 1.07 -23.37
N LEU A 397 4.06 0.46 -23.68
CA LEU A 397 4.17 -0.62 -24.65
C LEU A 397 4.97 -1.78 -24.06
N ARG A 398 4.32 -2.92 -23.81
CA ARG A 398 4.94 -4.08 -23.18
C ARG A 398 4.70 -5.33 -24.03
N LEU A 399 5.71 -5.76 -24.78
CA LEU A 399 5.65 -6.87 -25.71
C LEU A 399 6.75 -7.92 -25.44
N GLY A 400 7.37 -7.90 -24.26
CA GLY A 400 8.38 -8.86 -23.88
C GLY A 400 7.90 -10.31 -23.89
N GLU A 401 8.83 -11.27 -23.82
CA GLU A 401 8.53 -12.70 -23.75
C GLU A 401 7.65 -13.20 -24.92
N ASN A 402 8.12 -12.95 -26.14
CA ASN A 402 7.46 -13.34 -27.38
C ASN A 402 8.49 -13.79 -28.44
N TYR A 403 8.08 -13.97 -29.67
CA TYR A 403 8.94 -14.31 -30.81
C TYR A 403 9.01 -13.16 -31.84
N LEU A 404 8.79 -11.91 -31.42
CA LEU A 404 8.83 -10.74 -32.30
C LEU A 404 10.23 -10.59 -32.92
N ASN A 405 10.27 -10.27 -34.21
CA ASN A 405 11.50 -10.13 -34.98
C ASN A 405 11.57 -8.78 -35.75
N GLY A 406 12.58 -8.62 -36.62
CA GLY A 406 12.79 -7.35 -37.28
C GLY A 406 13.47 -6.31 -36.40
N THR A 407 13.36 -5.04 -36.79
CA THR A 407 14.01 -3.91 -36.11
C THR A 407 13.02 -3.14 -35.22
N ILE A 408 13.53 -2.47 -34.18
CA ILE A 408 12.73 -1.55 -33.39
C ILE A 408 12.53 -0.26 -34.20
N PRO A 409 11.28 0.16 -34.48
CA PRO A 409 11.04 1.37 -35.30
C PRO A 409 11.54 2.63 -34.57
N ALA A 410 12.40 3.43 -35.23
CA ALA A 410 12.99 4.63 -34.64
C ALA A 410 11.95 5.68 -34.19
N LYS A 411 10.81 5.76 -34.88
CA LYS A 411 9.68 6.65 -34.53
C LYS A 411 9.17 6.42 -33.10
N MET A 412 9.27 5.21 -32.54
CA MET A 412 8.83 4.89 -31.19
C MET A 412 9.51 5.76 -30.14
N PHE A 413 10.78 6.06 -30.32
CA PHE A 413 11.56 6.89 -29.39
C PHE A 413 11.26 8.40 -29.50
N THR A 414 10.40 8.81 -30.43
CA THR A 414 9.96 10.21 -30.59
C THR A 414 8.58 10.48 -30.00
N LEU A 415 7.89 9.46 -29.49
CA LEU A 415 6.55 9.58 -28.90
C LEU A 415 6.62 10.28 -27.55
N GLN A 416 6.07 11.50 -27.47
CA GLN A 416 6.22 12.38 -26.30
C GLN A 416 5.52 11.87 -25.03
N ASN A 417 4.50 11.03 -25.16
CA ASN A 417 3.75 10.47 -24.04
C ASN A 417 4.25 9.09 -23.60
N LEU A 418 5.13 8.46 -24.39
CA LEU A 418 5.60 7.10 -24.11
C LEU A 418 6.59 7.12 -22.95
N THR A 419 6.22 6.43 -21.87
CA THR A 419 7.00 6.36 -20.61
C THR A 419 7.69 5.01 -20.44
N GLN A 420 7.11 3.93 -20.99
CA GLN A 420 7.59 2.57 -20.76
C GLN A 420 7.61 1.76 -22.06
N ILE A 421 8.78 1.17 -22.34
CA ILE A 421 9.02 0.28 -23.50
C ILE A 421 9.62 -1.01 -22.97
N GLU A 422 8.88 -2.12 -23.05
CA GLU A 422 9.38 -3.46 -22.69
C GLU A 422 9.26 -4.40 -23.89
N LEU A 423 10.40 -4.78 -24.44
CA LEU A 423 10.55 -5.65 -25.63
C LEU A 423 11.53 -6.80 -25.37
N HIS A 424 11.86 -7.07 -24.11
CA HIS A 424 12.81 -8.10 -23.70
C HIS A 424 12.37 -9.52 -24.11
N ASP A 425 13.29 -10.46 -24.11
CA ASP A 425 13.02 -11.86 -24.43
C ASP A 425 12.27 -12.03 -25.78
N ASN A 426 12.86 -11.51 -26.85
CA ASN A 426 12.34 -11.56 -28.22
C ASN A 426 13.46 -11.91 -29.24
N LEU A 427 13.16 -11.83 -30.52
CA LEU A 427 14.10 -12.08 -31.60
C LEU A 427 14.44 -10.78 -32.38
N LEU A 428 14.22 -9.62 -31.76
CA LEU A 428 14.46 -8.30 -32.34
C LEU A 428 15.95 -8.12 -32.68
N SER A 429 16.23 -7.53 -33.83
CA SER A 429 17.58 -7.44 -34.39
C SER A 429 17.85 -6.05 -34.98
N GLY A 430 19.06 -5.85 -35.52
CA GLY A 430 19.48 -4.59 -36.07
C GLY A 430 19.98 -3.59 -35.06
N GLU A 431 20.21 -2.36 -35.47
CA GLU A 431 20.74 -1.30 -34.63
C GLU A 431 19.66 -0.53 -33.89
N LEU A 432 19.96 -0.11 -32.68
CA LEU A 432 19.13 0.80 -31.92
C LEU A 432 19.29 2.23 -32.47
N ARG A 433 18.29 2.75 -33.18
CA ARG A 433 18.35 4.06 -33.81
C ARG A 433 17.66 5.12 -32.97
N LEU A 434 18.48 6.00 -32.41
CA LEU A 434 18.09 7.17 -31.63
C LEU A 434 18.73 8.40 -32.26
N ASP A 435 17.96 9.13 -33.07
CA ASP A 435 18.46 10.31 -33.75
C ASP A 435 18.68 11.44 -32.74
N ALA A 436 19.91 11.98 -32.70
CA ALA A 436 20.28 13.01 -31.74
C ALA A 436 19.41 14.27 -31.92
N GLY A 437 18.66 14.63 -30.89
CA GLY A 437 17.85 15.84 -30.78
C GLY A 437 16.33 15.67 -31.00
N VAL A 438 15.85 14.46 -31.26
CA VAL A 438 14.41 14.21 -31.54
C VAL A 438 13.79 13.18 -30.59
N VAL A 439 14.54 12.66 -29.59
CA VAL A 439 14.06 11.64 -28.67
C VAL A 439 13.15 12.19 -27.57
N SER A 440 12.19 11.38 -27.15
CA SER A 440 11.24 11.75 -26.10
C SER A 440 11.90 11.83 -24.72
N PRO A 441 11.75 12.93 -23.97
CA PRO A 441 12.25 13.02 -22.60
C PRO A 441 11.40 12.23 -21.60
N SER A 442 10.22 11.75 -22.00
CA SER A 442 9.24 11.09 -21.12
C SER A 442 9.57 9.62 -20.89
N ILE A 443 10.43 8.99 -21.71
CA ILE A 443 10.75 7.57 -21.56
C ILE A 443 11.52 7.36 -20.26
N GLY A 444 10.88 6.69 -19.30
CA GLY A 444 11.45 6.34 -18.00
C GLY A 444 12.02 4.93 -17.96
N GLU A 445 11.47 4.01 -18.75
CA GLU A 445 11.94 2.62 -18.81
C GLU A 445 12.14 2.14 -20.25
N LEU A 446 13.32 1.56 -20.49
CA LEU A 446 13.69 0.93 -21.75
C LEU A 446 14.27 -0.45 -21.46
N SER A 447 13.45 -1.49 -21.64
CA SER A 447 13.80 -2.89 -21.38
C SER A 447 13.87 -3.67 -22.70
N LEU A 448 15.09 -4.00 -23.15
CA LEU A 448 15.40 -4.64 -24.43
C LEU A 448 16.29 -5.89 -24.26
N TYR A 449 16.47 -6.38 -23.05
CA TYR A 449 17.38 -7.49 -22.76
C TYR A 449 16.96 -8.79 -23.48
N ASN A 450 17.89 -9.70 -23.65
CA ASN A 450 17.69 -11.00 -24.32
C ASN A 450 17.05 -10.86 -25.71
N ASN A 451 17.71 -10.10 -26.60
CA ASN A 451 17.37 -9.94 -27.99
C ASN A 451 18.58 -10.20 -28.89
N ARG A 452 18.52 -9.82 -30.16
CA ARG A 452 19.60 -9.92 -31.15
C ARG A 452 20.06 -8.56 -31.65
N LEU A 453 19.86 -7.49 -30.84
CA LEU A 453 20.24 -6.11 -31.18
C LEU A 453 21.75 -6.03 -31.35
N SER A 454 22.19 -5.27 -32.34
CA SER A 454 23.61 -5.14 -32.73
C SER A 454 23.99 -3.68 -32.97
N GLY A 455 25.27 -3.44 -33.28
CA GLY A 455 25.77 -2.08 -33.44
C GLY A 455 26.09 -1.39 -32.12
N PRO A 456 26.51 -0.12 -32.16
CA PRO A 456 26.90 0.63 -30.97
C PRO A 456 25.68 1.09 -30.16
N VAL A 457 25.89 1.33 -28.86
CA VAL A 457 24.95 2.09 -28.05
C VAL A 457 24.91 3.52 -28.62
N PRO A 458 23.76 4.00 -29.12
CA PRO A 458 23.73 5.27 -29.87
C PRO A 458 23.96 6.48 -28.95
N VAL A 459 24.64 7.50 -29.47
CA VAL A 459 24.88 8.78 -28.78
C VAL A 459 23.57 9.45 -28.35
N GLY A 460 22.51 9.26 -29.14
CA GLY A 460 21.14 9.73 -28.86
C GLY A 460 20.54 9.25 -27.55
N ILE A 461 21.11 8.20 -26.93
CA ILE A 461 20.65 7.70 -25.62
C ILE A 461 20.67 8.79 -24.54
N GLY A 462 21.65 9.71 -24.59
CA GLY A 462 21.74 10.84 -23.68
C GLY A 462 20.63 11.88 -23.82
N GLY A 463 19.77 11.77 -24.82
CA GLY A 463 18.58 12.59 -25.00
C GLY A 463 17.37 12.07 -24.20
N LEU A 464 17.38 10.80 -23.76
CA LEU A 464 16.34 10.21 -22.93
C LEU A 464 16.51 10.65 -21.46
N VAL A 465 16.44 11.95 -21.19
CA VAL A 465 16.79 12.54 -19.88
C VAL A 465 15.89 12.07 -18.73
N GLY A 466 14.68 11.58 -19.01
CA GLY A 466 13.77 10.98 -18.03
C GLY A 466 14.05 9.52 -17.71
N LEU A 467 15.04 8.89 -18.38
CA LEU A 467 15.27 7.46 -18.27
C LEU A 467 15.76 7.06 -16.88
N GLN A 468 15.01 6.18 -16.24
CA GLN A 468 15.28 5.61 -14.93
C GLN A 468 15.87 4.19 -15.02
N LYS A 469 15.41 3.40 -16.00
CA LYS A 469 15.88 2.03 -16.22
C LYS A 469 16.31 1.84 -17.67
N LEU A 470 17.54 1.37 -17.86
CA LEU A 470 18.11 0.99 -19.14
C LEU A 470 18.60 -0.46 -19.05
N LEU A 471 17.82 -1.40 -19.58
CA LEU A 471 18.08 -2.82 -19.51
C LEU A 471 18.29 -3.36 -20.93
N VAL A 472 19.55 -3.56 -21.32
CA VAL A 472 19.95 -4.01 -22.67
C VAL A 472 20.85 -5.26 -22.61
N ALA A 473 20.83 -5.98 -21.50
CA ALA A 473 21.61 -7.19 -21.28
C ALA A 473 21.34 -8.29 -22.35
N GLY A 474 22.26 -9.24 -22.54
CA GLY A 474 22.02 -10.39 -23.38
C GLY A 474 21.74 -10.07 -24.85
N ASN A 475 22.45 -9.09 -25.44
CA ASN A 475 22.34 -8.68 -26.82
C ASN A 475 23.70 -8.86 -27.58
N ARG A 476 23.84 -8.22 -28.73
CA ARG A 476 25.09 -8.19 -29.53
C ARG A 476 25.59 -6.76 -29.72
N LEU A 477 25.26 -5.86 -28.77
CA LEU A 477 25.72 -4.48 -28.80
C LEU A 477 27.24 -4.42 -28.71
N SER A 478 27.86 -3.53 -29.48
CA SER A 478 29.33 -3.49 -29.68
C SER A 478 29.82 -2.03 -29.66
N GLY A 479 31.12 -1.83 -29.85
CA GLY A 479 31.74 -0.50 -29.78
C GLY A 479 31.87 0.00 -28.34
N GLU A 480 32.16 1.27 -28.16
CA GLU A 480 32.33 1.87 -26.84
C GLU A 480 31.02 2.41 -26.25
N LEU A 481 30.91 2.45 -24.93
CA LEU A 481 29.83 3.14 -24.25
C LEU A 481 29.95 4.65 -24.50
N PRO A 482 28.89 5.32 -25.01
CA PRO A 482 28.97 6.75 -25.28
C PRO A 482 29.02 7.56 -23.97
N ARG A 483 29.84 8.60 -23.96
CA ARG A 483 29.95 9.52 -22.78
C ARG A 483 28.63 10.23 -22.47
N GLU A 484 27.72 10.31 -23.42
CA GLU A 484 26.39 10.91 -23.31
C GLU A 484 25.51 10.18 -22.30
N ILE A 485 25.86 8.93 -21.92
CA ILE A 485 25.15 8.19 -20.84
C ILE A 485 25.16 8.99 -19.51
N GLY A 486 26.20 9.78 -19.27
CA GLY A 486 26.29 10.64 -18.07
C GLY A 486 25.27 11.78 -18.02
N LYS A 487 24.51 12.03 -19.10
CA LYS A 487 23.40 12.99 -19.10
C LYS A 487 22.12 12.43 -18.47
N LEU A 488 22.04 11.11 -18.27
CA LEU A 488 20.89 10.42 -17.71
C LEU A 488 20.85 10.55 -16.19
N GLN A 489 20.54 11.74 -15.69
CA GLN A 489 20.59 12.06 -14.27
C GLN A 489 19.51 11.32 -13.44
N GLN A 490 18.44 10.82 -14.08
CA GLN A 490 17.38 10.04 -13.46
C GLN A 490 17.66 8.52 -13.45
N LEU A 491 18.74 8.08 -14.11
CA LEU A 491 19.05 6.66 -14.26
C LEU A 491 19.36 6.02 -12.92
N SER A 492 18.52 5.08 -12.50
CA SER A 492 18.65 4.32 -11.26
C SER A 492 19.19 2.90 -11.51
N LYS A 493 18.84 2.29 -12.65
CA LYS A 493 19.27 0.94 -13.02
C LYS A 493 19.83 0.91 -14.44
N ALA A 494 21.06 0.40 -14.60
CA ALA A 494 21.73 0.22 -15.89
C ALA A 494 22.27 -1.21 -15.99
N ASP A 495 21.81 -1.96 -16.98
CA ASP A 495 22.24 -3.33 -17.23
C ASP A 495 22.65 -3.48 -18.71
N PHE A 496 23.95 -3.68 -18.92
CA PHE A 496 24.57 -3.91 -20.23
C PHE A 496 25.22 -5.28 -20.31
N SER A 497 24.96 -6.14 -19.35
CA SER A 497 25.65 -7.43 -19.22
C SER A 497 25.47 -8.32 -20.46
N GLY A 498 26.42 -9.22 -20.69
CA GLY A 498 26.30 -10.20 -21.78
C GLY A 498 26.21 -9.60 -23.20
N ASN A 499 27.04 -8.60 -23.50
CA ASN A 499 27.13 -7.95 -24.83
C ASN A 499 28.55 -8.07 -25.42
N LEU A 500 28.85 -7.30 -26.46
CA LEU A 500 30.15 -7.23 -27.13
C LEU A 500 30.79 -5.83 -26.97
N ILE A 501 30.39 -5.08 -25.93
CA ILE A 501 30.83 -3.70 -25.67
C ILE A 501 32.31 -3.71 -25.32
N SER A 502 33.06 -2.79 -25.92
CA SER A 502 34.53 -2.70 -25.81
C SER A 502 34.96 -1.30 -25.35
N GLY A 503 36.27 -1.07 -25.27
CA GLY A 503 36.83 0.21 -24.78
C GLY A 503 36.76 0.32 -23.26
N GLY A 504 36.99 1.52 -22.71
CA GLY A 504 37.00 1.78 -21.29
C GLY A 504 35.61 2.12 -20.75
N ILE A 505 35.42 1.94 -19.44
CA ILE A 505 34.23 2.47 -18.74
C ILE A 505 34.30 4.01 -18.79
N PRO A 506 33.33 4.70 -19.41
CA PRO A 506 33.40 6.16 -19.54
C PRO A 506 33.26 6.84 -18.18
N PRO A 507 34.19 7.71 -17.78
CA PRO A 507 34.09 8.44 -16.50
C PRO A 507 32.81 9.26 -16.37
N ALA A 508 32.18 9.63 -17.49
CA ALA A 508 30.91 10.34 -17.53
C ALA A 508 29.76 9.60 -16.85
N ILE A 509 29.82 8.26 -16.69
CA ILE A 509 28.78 7.46 -16.01
C ILE A 509 28.56 7.92 -14.55
N ALA A 510 29.56 8.52 -13.92
CA ALA A 510 29.43 9.14 -12.60
C ALA A 510 28.46 10.35 -12.58
N GLY A 511 28.02 10.84 -13.74
CA GLY A 511 26.96 11.83 -13.87
C GLY A 511 25.58 11.28 -13.56
N CYS A 512 25.39 9.96 -13.61
CA CYS A 512 24.15 9.26 -13.25
C CYS A 512 24.01 9.14 -11.72
N ARG A 513 23.79 10.23 -11.02
CA ARG A 513 23.89 10.33 -9.56
C ARG A 513 22.87 9.48 -8.80
N LEU A 514 21.77 9.08 -9.45
CA LEU A 514 20.73 8.23 -8.87
C LEU A 514 20.94 6.73 -9.17
N LEU A 515 22.09 6.35 -9.74
CA LEU A 515 22.38 4.98 -10.11
C LEU A 515 22.58 4.12 -8.86
N THR A 516 21.74 3.11 -8.68
CA THR A 516 21.76 2.13 -7.60
C THR A 516 22.28 0.78 -8.08
N PHE A 517 22.09 0.44 -9.34
CA PHE A 517 22.46 -0.82 -9.96
C PHE A 517 23.22 -0.58 -11.26
N LEU A 518 24.42 -1.14 -11.38
CA LEU A 518 25.24 -1.11 -12.57
C LEU A 518 25.81 -2.50 -12.86
N ASP A 519 25.37 -3.09 -13.97
CA ASP A 519 25.93 -4.35 -14.48
C ASP A 519 26.57 -4.14 -15.87
N LEU A 520 27.85 -4.38 -15.97
CA LEU A 520 28.66 -4.32 -17.19
C LEU A 520 29.34 -5.68 -17.48
N SER A 521 28.95 -6.73 -16.78
CA SER A 521 29.60 -8.05 -16.85
C SER A 521 29.47 -8.69 -18.23
N GLY A 522 30.32 -9.65 -18.52
CA GLY A 522 30.24 -10.45 -19.75
C GLY A 522 30.38 -9.61 -21.02
N ASN A 523 31.31 -8.66 -21.03
CA ASN A 523 31.62 -7.77 -22.16
C ASN A 523 33.09 -7.87 -22.58
N ARG A 524 33.56 -6.91 -23.37
CA ARG A 524 34.97 -6.80 -23.82
C ARG A 524 35.61 -5.50 -23.33
N LEU A 525 35.14 -4.99 -22.18
CA LEU A 525 35.66 -3.76 -21.60
C LEU A 525 37.11 -3.91 -21.19
N SER A 526 37.90 -2.86 -21.36
CA SER A 526 39.33 -2.82 -21.11
C SER A 526 39.76 -1.54 -20.40
N GLY A 527 41.03 -1.39 -20.07
CA GLY A 527 41.53 -0.25 -19.28
C GLY A 527 41.24 -0.40 -17.78
N GLY A 528 41.43 0.65 -17.01
CA GLY A 528 41.24 0.64 -15.56
C GLY A 528 39.80 0.97 -15.13
N ILE A 529 39.47 0.57 -13.90
CA ILE A 529 38.21 0.98 -13.25
C ILE A 529 38.31 2.48 -12.89
N PRO A 530 37.43 3.35 -13.41
CA PRO A 530 37.53 4.79 -13.13
C PRO A 530 37.26 5.11 -11.66
N GLN A 531 38.18 5.80 -11.01
CA GLN A 531 38.05 6.23 -9.60
C GLN A 531 36.81 7.08 -9.35
N VAL A 532 36.33 7.84 -10.36
CA VAL A 532 35.15 8.70 -10.26
C VAL A 532 33.85 7.91 -10.00
N LEU A 533 33.80 6.59 -10.22
CA LEU A 533 32.69 5.74 -9.83
C LEU A 533 32.38 5.83 -8.33
N ALA A 534 33.37 6.13 -7.50
CA ALA A 534 33.16 6.39 -6.06
C ALA A 534 32.27 7.61 -5.79
N GLY A 535 32.02 8.45 -6.79
CA GLY A 535 31.04 9.55 -6.72
C GLY A 535 29.58 9.11 -6.78
N LEU A 536 29.30 7.85 -7.14
CA LEU A 536 27.95 7.26 -7.14
C LEU A 536 27.57 6.80 -5.72
N ARG A 537 27.20 7.75 -4.88
CA ARG A 537 27.03 7.56 -3.42
C ARG A 537 25.95 6.57 -3.03
N ILE A 538 25.00 6.27 -3.91
CA ILE A 538 23.87 5.36 -3.65
C ILE A 538 23.96 4.05 -4.46
N LEU A 539 25.09 3.83 -5.16
CA LEU A 539 25.30 2.59 -5.91
C LEU A 539 25.44 1.42 -4.93
N ASN A 540 24.53 0.44 -5.01
CA ASN A 540 24.52 -0.72 -4.12
C ASN A 540 24.99 -2.01 -4.80
N TYR A 541 24.82 -2.12 -6.11
CA TYR A 541 25.24 -3.25 -6.93
C TYR A 541 26.18 -2.81 -8.05
N LEU A 542 27.38 -3.41 -8.11
CA LEU A 542 28.38 -3.16 -9.14
C LEU A 542 28.98 -4.48 -9.63
N ASN A 543 28.61 -4.87 -10.84
CA ASN A 543 29.14 -6.05 -11.50
C ASN A 543 29.99 -5.67 -12.73
N LEU A 544 31.27 -6.00 -12.71
CA LEU A 544 32.24 -5.78 -13.78
C LEU A 544 32.89 -7.09 -14.23
N SER A 545 32.38 -8.24 -13.78
CA SER A 545 32.98 -9.55 -14.02
C SER A 545 33.02 -9.93 -15.50
N HIS A 546 33.89 -10.90 -15.83
CA HIS A 546 34.00 -11.44 -17.20
C HIS A 546 34.26 -10.33 -18.26
N ASN A 547 35.30 -9.53 -18.06
CA ASN A 547 35.78 -8.50 -18.97
C ASN A 547 37.32 -8.57 -19.15
N ALA A 548 37.94 -7.56 -19.79
CA ALA A 548 39.38 -7.43 -19.95
C ALA A 548 39.93 -6.22 -19.16
N LEU A 549 39.29 -5.85 -18.03
CA LEU A 549 39.70 -4.72 -17.20
C LEU A 549 41.03 -5.03 -16.50
N GLY A 550 41.92 -4.00 -16.42
CA GLY A 550 43.23 -4.12 -15.82
C GLY A 550 43.53 -3.00 -14.83
N GLY A 551 44.76 -3.02 -14.26
CA GLY A 551 45.15 -2.07 -13.22
C GLY A 551 44.59 -2.43 -11.85
N GLU A 552 44.70 -1.53 -10.91
CA GLU A 552 44.31 -1.75 -9.52
C GLU A 552 42.82 -1.41 -9.29
N ILE A 553 42.21 -2.03 -8.29
CA ILE A 553 40.89 -1.61 -7.81
C ILE A 553 41.09 -0.29 -7.05
N PRO A 554 40.45 0.82 -7.50
CA PRO A 554 40.65 2.11 -6.83
C PRO A 554 40.21 2.08 -5.36
N PRO A 555 41.08 2.45 -4.39
CA PRO A 555 40.72 2.44 -2.96
C PRO A 555 39.47 3.27 -2.61
N ALA A 556 39.17 4.30 -3.40
CA ALA A 556 37.99 5.13 -3.23
C ALA A 556 36.66 4.32 -3.39
N ILE A 557 36.66 3.27 -4.21
CA ILE A 557 35.49 2.39 -4.39
C ILE A 557 35.25 1.57 -3.13
N ALA A 558 36.29 1.10 -2.46
CA ALA A 558 36.18 0.40 -1.19
C ALA A 558 35.59 1.29 -0.06
N GLY A 559 35.74 2.60 -0.17
CA GLY A 559 35.15 3.60 0.74
C GLY A 559 33.65 3.85 0.51
N MET A 560 33.03 3.29 -0.54
CA MET A 560 31.60 3.45 -0.81
C MET A 560 30.77 2.64 0.18
N GLN A 561 30.10 3.31 1.11
CA GLN A 561 29.29 2.66 2.15
C GLN A 561 27.99 2.04 1.60
N SER A 562 27.55 2.46 0.42
CA SER A 562 26.33 1.97 -0.23
C SER A 562 26.48 0.61 -0.90
N LEU A 563 27.69 0.22 -1.30
CA LEU A 563 27.91 -1.03 -2.01
C LEU A 563 27.60 -2.24 -1.12
N THR A 564 26.65 -3.06 -1.57
CA THR A 564 26.22 -4.30 -0.88
C THR A 564 26.59 -5.55 -1.65
N ALA A 565 26.78 -5.41 -2.96
CA ALA A 565 27.20 -6.50 -3.82
C ALA A 565 28.17 -5.98 -4.89
N VAL A 566 29.31 -6.67 -5.03
CA VAL A 566 30.28 -6.43 -6.10
C VAL A 566 30.70 -7.75 -6.72
N ASP A 567 30.97 -7.70 -8.02
CA ASP A 567 31.65 -8.79 -8.71
C ASP A 567 32.66 -8.23 -9.72
N PHE A 568 33.95 -8.49 -9.48
CA PHE A 568 35.07 -8.10 -10.33
C PHE A 568 35.83 -9.32 -10.86
N SER A 569 35.22 -10.52 -10.70
CA SER A 569 35.83 -11.78 -11.12
C SER A 569 36.14 -11.81 -12.61
N ASP A 570 37.05 -12.69 -13.01
CA ASP A 570 37.41 -12.99 -14.41
C ASP A 570 37.77 -11.73 -15.23
N ASN A 571 38.80 -11.03 -14.76
CA ASN A 571 39.40 -9.85 -15.39
C ASN A 571 40.94 -9.94 -15.37
N ASN A 572 41.63 -8.86 -15.72
CA ASN A 572 43.08 -8.74 -15.67
C ASN A 572 43.53 -7.69 -14.61
N LEU A 573 42.75 -7.63 -13.50
CA LEU A 573 43.06 -6.72 -12.40
C LEU A 573 44.29 -7.18 -11.60
N SER A 574 44.98 -6.22 -10.99
CA SER A 574 46.26 -6.43 -10.29
C SER A 574 46.33 -5.62 -9.01
N GLY A 575 47.33 -5.90 -8.15
CA GLY A 575 47.52 -5.19 -6.89
C GLY A 575 46.74 -5.80 -5.72
N GLU A 576 46.72 -5.11 -4.59
CA GLU A 576 46.06 -5.57 -3.38
C GLU A 576 44.57 -5.22 -3.40
N VAL A 577 43.73 -6.20 -3.07
CA VAL A 577 42.32 -5.93 -2.87
C VAL A 577 42.13 -5.11 -1.61
N PRO A 578 41.51 -3.92 -1.67
CA PRO A 578 41.29 -3.09 -0.51
C PRO A 578 40.55 -3.81 0.61
N ALA A 579 41.11 -3.93 1.80
CA ALA A 579 40.56 -4.61 2.96
C ALA A 579 39.71 -3.68 3.87
N THR A 580 39.34 -2.48 3.37
CA THR A 580 38.64 -1.44 4.14
C THR A 580 37.17 -1.29 3.68
N GLY A 581 36.35 -0.69 4.55
CA GLY A 581 34.94 -0.39 4.23
C GLY A 581 34.12 -1.65 3.95
N GLN A 582 33.21 -1.58 2.97
CA GLN A 582 32.32 -2.69 2.59
C GLN A 582 33.08 -3.88 1.99
N PHE A 583 34.26 -3.65 1.42
CA PHE A 583 35.08 -4.71 0.83
C PHE A 583 35.53 -5.78 1.85
N ALA A 584 35.59 -5.44 3.14
CA ALA A 584 35.85 -6.41 4.20
C ALA A 584 34.77 -7.52 4.34
N TYR A 585 33.61 -7.34 3.73
CA TYR A 585 32.46 -8.25 3.83
C TYR A 585 32.17 -9.02 2.55
N PHE A 586 32.87 -8.73 1.43
CA PHE A 586 32.68 -9.44 0.16
C PHE A 586 33.42 -10.76 0.13
N ASN A 587 32.90 -11.71 -0.64
CA ASN A 587 33.52 -13.04 -0.79
C ASN A 587 34.73 -13.00 -1.72
N ALA A 588 35.67 -13.94 -1.49
CA ALA A 588 36.80 -14.16 -2.39
C ALA A 588 36.36 -14.43 -3.84
N THR A 589 35.18 -15.02 -4.03
CA THR A 589 34.61 -15.29 -5.35
C THR A 589 34.39 -14.03 -6.18
N SER A 590 34.07 -12.89 -5.54
CA SER A 590 33.89 -11.59 -6.22
C SER A 590 35.19 -11.06 -6.87
N PHE A 591 36.35 -11.62 -6.57
CA PHE A 591 37.66 -11.23 -7.07
C PHE A 591 38.39 -12.35 -7.80
N ALA A 592 37.81 -13.54 -7.85
CA ALA A 592 38.38 -14.73 -8.47
C ALA A 592 38.71 -14.49 -9.96
N GLY A 593 39.55 -15.30 -10.55
CA GLY A 593 39.90 -15.19 -11.99
C GLY A 593 40.72 -13.94 -12.36
N ASN A 594 41.35 -13.25 -11.36
CA ASN A 594 42.29 -12.15 -11.59
C ASN A 594 43.68 -12.54 -11.10
N PRO A 595 44.57 -13.04 -12.00
CA PRO A 595 45.86 -13.58 -11.58
C PRO A 595 46.80 -12.59 -10.87
N GLY A 596 46.61 -11.28 -11.11
CA GLY A 596 47.40 -10.19 -10.56
C GLY A 596 46.92 -9.66 -9.21
N LEU A 597 45.72 -10.09 -8.73
CA LEU A 597 45.18 -9.64 -7.43
C LEU A 597 45.73 -10.49 -6.27
N CYS A 598 45.95 -9.83 -5.15
CA CYS A 598 46.38 -10.44 -3.88
C CYS A 598 45.70 -9.75 -2.69
N GLY A 599 45.86 -10.25 -1.47
CA GLY A 599 45.39 -9.63 -0.23
C GLY A 599 44.57 -10.54 0.65
N ALA A 600 43.75 -9.97 1.57
CA ALA A 600 43.12 -10.67 2.69
C ALA A 600 42.21 -11.85 2.31
N PHE A 601 41.62 -11.83 1.12
CA PHE A 601 40.65 -12.84 0.63
C PHE A 601 41.25 -13.77 -0.45
N LEU A 602 42.49 -13.47 -0.90
CA LEU A 602 43.20 -14.14 -1.96
C LEU A 602 44.56 -14.62 -1.47
N SER A 603 45.43 -15.06 -2.37
CA SER A 603 46.81 -15.35 -2.02
C SER A 603 47.50 -14.11 -1.40
N PRO A 604 48.28 -14.26 -0.32
CA PRO A 604 48.97 -13.13 0.27
C PRO A 604 49.84 -12.39 -0.76
N CYS A 605 49.84 -11.06 -0.69
CA CYS A 605 50.72 -10.28 -1.53
C CYS A 605 52.18 -10.64 -1.18
N ARG A 606 52.95 -11.04 -2.18
CA ARG A 606 54.37 -11.42 -1.99
C ARG A 606 55.18 -10.23 -1.49
N SER A 607 55.32 -10.15 -0.15
CA SER A 607 56.34 -9.31 0.47
C SER A 607 57.63 -10.09 0.59
N HIS A 608 58.72 -9.59 0.08
CA HIS A 608 60.06 -10.12 0.41
C HIS A 608 60.34 -9.88 1.89
N GLY A 609 60.45 -10.95 2.70
CA GLY A 609 60.99 -10.81 4.07
C GLY A 609 60.64 -11.94 5.04
N VAL A 610 61.61 -12.88 5.21
CA VAL A 610 62.01 -13.62 6.43
C VAL A 610 61.00 -14.43 7.25
N ALA A 611 61.23 -15.74 7.24
CA ALA A 611 60.61 -16.75 8.09
C ALA A 611 61.12 -16.71 9.54
N THR A 612 60.24 -16.91 10.53
CA THR A 612 60.59 -17.44 11.85
C THR A 612 59.55 -18.42 12.35
N THR A 613 59.99 -19.63 12.61
CA THR A 613 59.32 -20.78 13.20
C THR A 613 59.34 -20.66 14.74
N SER A 614 58.22 -21.04 15.39
CA SER A 614 58.26 -21.51 16.79
C SER A 614 57.17 -22.55 17.08
N THR A 615 57.66 -23.69 17.53
CA THR A 615 56.95 -24.88 18.01
C THR A 615 56.61 -24.75 19.49
N PHE A 616 55.40 -25.23 19.92
CA PHE A 616 55.15 -25.68 21.29
C PHE A 616 54.28 -26.91 21.36
N GLY A 617 54.69 -27.83 22.25
CA GLY A 617 54.30 -29.23 22.32
C GLY A 617 53.07 -29.52 23.21
N SER A 618 52.65 -30.74 23.05
CA SER A 618 51.43 -31.37 23.61
C SER A 618 51.69 -32.03 24.96
N LEU A 619 50.67 -32.05 25.84
CA LEU A 619 50.58 -32.86 27.06
C LEU A 619 49.40 -33.84 27.02
N SER A 620 49.68 -35.08 27.50
CA SER A 620 48.92 -36.30 27.30
C SER A 620 47.66 -36.53 28.18
N SER A 621 46.79 -37.43 27.72
CA SER A 621 45.36 -37.53 28.01
C SER A 621 44.97 -38.67 29.02
N ALA A 622 45.78 -39.06 29.97
CA ALA A 622 45.43 -40.22 30.85
C ALA A 622 44.89 -39.87 32.27
N SER A 623 45.02 -38.63 32.72
CA SER A 623 44.62 -38.29 34.10
C SER A 623 43.22 -37.64 34.26
N LYS A 624 42.52 -37.40 33.17
CA LYS A 624 41.16 -36.76 33.16
C LYS A 624 40.00 -37.74 33.28
N LEU A 625 40.20 -39.02 33.06
CA LEU A 625 39.11 -39.98 32.99
C LEU A 625 38.64 -40.53 34.36
N LEU A 626 39.49 -40.54 35.37
CA LEU A 626 39.13 -41.05 36.69
C LEU A 626 38.34 -40.09 37.57
N LEU A 627 38.42 -38.80 37.30
CA LEU A 627 37.68 -37.78 38.10
C LEU A 627 36.20 -37.64 37.64
N VAL A 628 35.91 -37.98 36.40
CA VAL A 628 34.56 -37.84 35.83
C VAL A 628 33.65 -38.99 36.23
N LEU A 629 34.17 -40.22 36.47
CA LEU A 629 33.36 -41.37 36.82
C LEU A 629 32.91 -41.37 38.29
N GLY A 630 33.66 -40.71 39.21
CA GLY A 630 33.26 -40.56 40.61
C GLY A 630 32.14 -39.58 40.87
N LEU A 631 32.03 -38.51 40.09
CA LEU A 631 30.98 -37.49 40.19
C LEU A 631 29.66 -37.96 39.56
N LEU A 632 29.69 -38.86 38.58
CA LEU A 632 28.49 -39.39 37.91
C LEU A 632 27.67 -40.33 38.79
N ALA A 633 28.31 -41.10 39.65
CA ALA A 633 27.64 -42.04 40.54
C ALA A 633 26.89 -41.34 41.72
N LEU A 634 27.41 -40.21 42.18
CA LEU A 634 26.78 -39.41 43.26
C LEU A 634 25.56 -38.62 42.79
N SER A 635 25.55 -38.21 41.52
CA SER A 635 24.42 -37.42 40.96
C SER A 635 23.19 -38.27 40.67
N ILE A 636 23.36 -39.59 40.36
CA ILE A 636 22.23 -40.49 40.06
C ILE A 636 21.40 -40.84 41.30
N VAL A 637 22.02 -40.96 42.48
CA VAL A 637 21.30 -41.26 43.74
C VAL A 637 20.48 -40.05 44.23
N PHE A 638 20.96 -38.80 44.06
CA PHE A 638 20.21 -37.58 44.42
C PHE A 638 19.06 -37.28 43.46
N ALA A 639 19.18 -37.58 42.18
CA ALA A 639 18.15 -37.39 41.20
C ALA A 639 16.95 -38.31 41.41
N GLY A 640 17.17 -39.55 41.82
CA GLY A 640 16.10 -40.51 42.11
C GLY A 640 15.17 -40.14 43.28
N ALA A 641 15.71 -39.59 44.34
CA ALA A 641 14.96 -39.18 45.55
C ALA A 641 14.15 -37.87 45.30
N ALA A 642 14.68 -36.96 44.45
CA ALA A 642 14.00 -35.69 44.10
C ALA A 642 12.80 -35.92 43.18
N VAL A 643 12.90 -36.88 42.25
CA VAL A 643 11.85 -37.17 41.25
C VAL A 643 10.61 -37.83 41.91
N LEU A 644 10.78 -38.64 42.97
CA LEU A 644 9.66 -39.29 43.63
C LEU A 644 8.86 -38.33 44.50
N LYS A 645 9.50 -37.31 45.12
CA LYS A 645 8.83 -36.30 45.94
C LYS A 645 8.14 -35.19 45.13
N ALA A 646 8.66 -34.91 43.95
CA ALA A 646 8.06 -33.91 43.02
C ALA A 646 6.80 -34.43 42.25
N ARG A 647 6.69 -35.76 42.07
CA ARG A 647 5.53 -36.34 41.33
C ARG A 647 4.24 -36.40 42.15
N SER A 648 4.28 -36.32 43.45
CA SER A 648 3.05 -36.38 44.30
C SER A 648 2.39 -35.01 44.54
N LEU A 649 3.15 -33.92 44.44
CA LEU A 649 2.64 -32.55 44.65
C LEU A 649 2.20 -31.87 43.33
N LYS A 650 2.46 -32.48 42.19
CA LYS A 650 2.32 -31.82 40.87
C LYS A 650 0.98 -32.00 40.18
N ARG A 651 0.04 -32.81 40.67
CA ARG A 651 -1.20 -33.15 39.95
C ARG A 651 -2.41 -32.24 40.20
N SER A 652 -2.38 -31.37 41.20
CA SER A 652 -3.54 -30.53 41.57
C SER A 652 -3.33 -29.01 41.36
N ALA A 653 -2.10 -28.56 41.10
CA ALA A 653 -1.80 -27.13 40.84
C ALA A 653 -1.57 -26.75 39.36
N GLU A 654 -1.47 -27.74 38.45
CA GLU A 654 -1.07 -27.52 37.04
C GLU A 654 -2.18 -26.96 36.15
N ALA A 655 -3.43 -26.81 36.60
CA ALA A 655 -4.52 -26.41 35.74
C ALA A 655 -4.71 -24.87 35.59
N ARG A 656 -4.05 -24.03 36.38
CA ARG A 656 -4.25 -22.57 36.43
C ARG A 656 -2.97 -21.72 36.50
N ALA A 657 -1.79 -22.31 36.46
CA ALA A 657 -0.56 -21.53 36.63
C ALA A 657 -0.19 -20.77 35.35
N TRP A 658 -0.10 -19.43 35.44
CA TRP A 658 0.53 -18.58 34.44
C TRP A 658 2.03 -18.87 34.34
N ARG A 659 2.55 -18.95 33.11
CA ARG A 659 3.98 -19.13 32.88
C ARG A 659 4.51 -17.91 32.16
N LEU A 660 5.37 -17.11 32.85
CA LEU A 660 6.09 -16.00 32.26
C LEU A 660 7.38 -16.52 31.62
N THR A 661 7.57 -16.23 30.32
CA THR A 661 8.79 -16.46 29.58
C THR A 661 9.40 -15.11 29.22
N ALA A 662 10.60 -14.84 29.75
CA ALA A 662 11.30 -13.59 29.52
C ALA A 662 12.36 -13.72 28.45
N PHE A 663 12.51 -12.70 27.61
CA PHE A 663 13.58 -12.61 26.58
C PHE A 663 14.82 -11.87 27.07
N GLN A 664 14.74 -11.31 28.28
CA GLN A 664 15.84 -10.66 29.01
C GLN A 664 15.62 -10.82 30.51
N ARG A 665 16.59 -10.42 31.33
CA ARG A 665 16.41 -10.39 32.78
C ARG A 665 15.35 -9.35 33.13
N LEU A 666 14.27 -9.79 33.80
CA LEU A 666 13.18 -8.95 34.29
C LEU A 666 13.27 -8.88 35.79
N ASP A 667 13.05 -7.69 36.35
CA ASP A 667 13.04 -7.46 37.82
C ASP A 667 11.59 -7.48 38.36
N PHE A 668 10.67 -8.18 37.69
CA PHE A 668 9.27 -8.35 38.06
C PHE A 668 8.76 -9.76 37.72
N ALA A 669 7.69 -10.18 38.39
CA ALA A 669 7.08 -11.51 38.26
C ALA A 669 5.81 -11.47 37.40
N VAL A 670 5.23 -12.65 37.14
CA VAL A 670 3.97 -12.75 36.38
C VAL A 670 2.80 -12.09 37.14
N ASP A 671 2.80 -12.13 38.46
CA ASP A 671 1.74 -11.54 39.30
C ASP A 671 1.71 -10.00 39.12
N ASP A 672 2.87 -9.35 38.98
CA ASP A 672 2.96 -7.91 38.72
C ASP A 672 2.36 -7.56 37.34
N VAL A 673 2.55 -8.43 36.34
CA VAL A 673 1.95 -8.27 35.01
C VAL A 673 0.43 -8.44 35.06
N LEU A 674 -0.07 -9.40 35.84
CA LEU A 674 -1.51 -9.64 36.01
C LEU A 674 -2.20 -8.50 36.74
N ASP A 675 -1.54 -7.88 37.71
CA ASP A 675 -2.05 -6.72 38.45
C ASP A 675 -2.26 -5.49 37.58
N CYS A 676 -1.63 -5.43 36.39
CA CYS A 676 -1.84 -4.36 35.42
C CYS A 676 -3.13 -4.50 34.61
N LEU A 677 -3.77 -5.68 34.57
CA LEU A 677 -4.94 -5.98 33.73
C LEU A 677 -6.25 -5.40 34.29
N LYS A 678 -6.25 -4.15 34.71
CA LYS A 678 -7.40 -3.42 35.21
C LYS A 678 -7.95 -2.46 34.14
N GLU A 679 -9.26 -2.18 34.17
CA GLU A 679 -9.90 -1.29 33.20
C GLU A 679 -9.30 0.12 33.20
N GLU A 680 -8.89 0.63 34.33
CA GLU A 680 -8.24 1.93 34.52
C GLU A 680 -6.88 2.05 33.85
N ASN A 681 -6.23 0.92 33.56
CA ASN A 681 -4.92 0.84 32.94
C ASN A 681 -4.99 0.63 31.41
N VAL A 682 -6.17 0.55 30.83
CA VAL A 682 -6.35 0.34 29.38
C VAL A 682 -5.92 1.58 28.63
N ILE A 683 -4.96 1.42 27.71
CA ILE A 683 -4.46 2.47 26.82
C ILE A 683 -4.86 2.27 25.36
N GLY A 684 -5.36 1.07 25.00
CA GLY A 684 -5.84 0.79 23.63
C GLY A 684 -6.73 -0.45 23.59
N LYS A 685 -7.78 -0.43 22.75
CA LYS A 685 -8.64 -1.59 22.43
C LYS A 685 -8.78 -1.68 20.91
N GLY A 686 -8.57 -2.87 20.35
CA GLY A 686 -8.70 -3.10 18.90
C GLY A 686 -8.85 -4.58 18.57
N GLY A 687 -8.94 -4.90 17.26
CA GLY A 687 -9.05 -6.27 16.77
C GLY A 687 -7.90 -7.20 17.19
N SER A 688 -6.70 -6.63 17.35
CA SER A 688 -5.50 -7.36 17.82
C SER A 688 -5.46 -7.57 19.35
N GLY A 689 -6.45 -7.10 20.12
CA GLY A 689 -6.52 -7.27 21.57
C GLY A 689 -6.64 -5.98 22.38
N ILE A 690 -6.42 -6.08 23.70
CA ILE A 690 -6.49 -4.96 24.65
C ILE A 690 -5.08 -4.69 25.19
N VAL A 691 -4.64 -3.44 25.14
CA VAL A 691 -3.33 -3.01 25.65
C VAL A 691 -3.49 -2.25 26.96
N TYR A 692 -2.72 -2.66 27.97
CA TYR A 692 -2.70 -2.08 29.31
C TYR A 692 -1.35 -1.44 29.60
N LYS A 693 -1.32 -0.32 30.30
CA LYS A 693 -0.11 0.28 30.87
C LYS A 693 0.14 -0.30 32.25
N GLY A 694 1.34 -0.78 32.52
CA GLY A 694 1.73 -1.35 33.81
C GLY A 694 2.95 -0.63 34.42
N ALA A 695 2.89 -0.30 35.69
CA ALA A 695 4.05 0.14 36.46
C ALA A 695 4.59 -1.05 37.25
N MET A 696 5.83 -1.42 37.01
CA MET A 696 6.49 -2.56 37.65
C MET A 696 7.16 -2.15 38.99
N PRO A 697 7.37 -3.09 39.96
CA PRO A 697 7.96 -2.80 41.26
C PRO A 697 9.32 -2.10 41.20
N GLY A 698 10.11 -2.34 40.14
CA GLY A 698 11.41 -1.70 39.84
C GLY A 698 11.33 -0.30 39.24
N GLY A 699 10.13 0.31 39.13
CA GLY A 699 9.92 1.62 38.50
C GLY A 699 9.85 1.60 36.95
N ALA A 700 10.06 0.43 36.33
CA ALA A 700 9.89 0.29 34.88
C ALA A 700 8.41 0.36 34.51
N VAL A 701 8.11 1.05 33.41
CA VAL A 701 6.75 1.10 32.84
C VAL A 701 6.70 0.20 31.62
N VAL A 702 5.70 -0.68 31.54
CA VAL A 702 5.50 -1.64 30.46
C VAL A 702 4.14 -1.49 29.79
N ALA A 703 4.03 -1.96 28.56
CA ALA A 703 2.74 -2.16 27.88
C ALA A 703 2.43 -3.66 27.82
N VAL A 704 1.24 -4.06 28.28
CA VAL A 704 0.80 -5.46 28.29
C VAL A 704 -0.35 -5.62 27.30
N LYS A 705 -0.11 -6.32 26.18
CA LYS A 705 -1.12 -6.65 25.16
C LYS A 705 -1.78 -7.99 25.52
N ARG A 706 -3.08 -7.95 25.83
CA ARG A 706 -3.91 -9.13 26.05
C ARG A 706 -4.60 -9.51 24.75
N LEU A 707 -4.30 -10.69 24.24
CA LEU A 707 -4.93 -11.21 23.02
C LEU A 707 -6.31 -11.80 23.33
N PRO A 708 -7.24 -11.86 22.32
CA PRO A 708 -8.55 -12.47 22.49
C PRO A 708 -8.45 -13.92 22.98
N ALA A 709 -9.46 -14.38 23.75
CA ALA A 709 -9.49 -15.74 24.27
C ALA A 709 -9.61 -16.76 23.13
N MET A 710 -8.85 -17.85 23.19
CA MET A 710 -8.93 -18.95 22.23
C MET A 710 -10.33 -19.58 22.23
N GLY A 711 -10.98 -19.66 21.07
CA GLY A 711 -12.24 -20.40 20.87
C GLY A 711 -12.02 -21.91 21.12
N ARG A 712 -13.04 -22.59 21.67
CA ARG A 712 -13.01 -24.02 22.02
C ARG A 712 -12.94 -25.00 20.83
N SER A 713 -12.86 -24.51 19.58
CA SER A 713 -12.71 -25.37 18.39
C SER A 713 -11.23 -25.56 18.08
N GLY A 714 -10.73 -26.78 18.23
CA GLY A 714 -9.31 -27.15 18.04
C GLY A 714 -8.82 -27.10 16.58
N ALA A 715 -9.14 -26.06 15.84
CA ALA A 715 -8.60 -25.78 14.52
C ALA A 715 -7.36 -24.87 14.66
N ALA A 716 -6.27 -25.24 14.00
CA ALA A 716 -4.94 -24.62 14.06
C ALA A 716 -4.89 -23.16 13.52
N HIS A 717 -6.02 -22.47 13.40
CA HIS A 717 -6.13 -21.14 12.77
C HIS A 717 -6.36 -19.97 13.75
N ASP A 718 -6.54 -20.24 15.08
CA ASP A 718 -6.95 -19.19 16.04
C ASP A 718 -5.79 -18.66 16.91
N ASP A 719 -4.59 -18.48 16.37
CA ASP A 719 -3.42 -18.00 17.09
C ASP A 719 -3.36 -16.47 17.25
N TYR A 720 -4.29 -15.71 16.64
CA TYR A 720 -4.36 -14.23 16.67
C TYR A 720 -2.99 -13.51 16.59
N GLY A 721 -2.02 -14.10 15.88
CA GLY A 721 -0.68 -13.54 15.72
C GLY A 721 0.27 -13.70 16.91
N PHE A 722 -0.11 -14.38 17.99
CA PHE A 722 0.73 -14.59 19.17
C PHE A 722 2.05 -15.30 18.86
N SER A 723 1.97 -16.41 18.12
CA SER A 723 3.18 -17.14 17.69
C SER A 723 4.04 -16.32 16.73
N ALA A 724 3.43 -15.54 15.82
CA ALA A 724 4.16 -14.68 14.89
C ALA A 724 4.96 -13.61 15.63
N GLU A 725 4.35 -12.91 16.60
CA GLU A 725 5.04 -11.90 17.40
C GLU A 725 6.17 -12.49 18.25
N ILE A 726 5.97 -13.64 18.89
CA ILE A 726 7.00 -14.31 19.69
C ILE A 726 8.16 -14.79 18.82
N GLN A 727 7.87 -15.43 17.70
CA GLN A 727 8.89 -15.96 16.79
C GLN A 727 9.73 -14.84 16.17
N THR A 728 9.12 -13.70 15.91
CA THR A 728 9.75 -12.55 15.30
C THR A 728 10.48 -11.72 16.35
N LEU A 729 9.76 -11.05 17.23
CA LEU A 729 10.33 -10.10 18.21
C LEU A 729 11.17 -10.78 19.30
N GLY A 730 10.97 -12.08 19.55
CA GLY A 730 11.79 -12.84 20.48
C GLY A 730 13.25 -13.00 20.03
N ARG A 731 13.54 -12.87 18.73
CA ARG A 731 14.85 -13.11 18.12
C ARG A 731 15.58 -11.87 17.66
N ILE A 732 14.86 -10.78 17.39
CA ILE A 732 15.41 -9.55 16.80
C ILE A 732 15.57 -8.44 17.84
N ARG A 733 16.56 -7.58 17.63
CA ARG A 733 16.82 -6.39 18.45
C ARG A 733 17.32 -5.26 17.55
N HIS A 734 16.55 -4.21 17.47
CA HIS A 734 16.92 -3.02 16.71
C HIS A 734 16.33 -1.78 17.39
N ARG A 735 17.06 -0.64 17.35
CA ARG A 735 16.65 0.59 18.05
C ARG A 735 15.33 1.19 17.55
N HIS A 736 14.93 0.92 16.32
CA HIS A 736 13.68 1.39 15.69
C HIS A 736 12.64 0.26 15.52
N ILE A 737 12.70 -0.75 16.39
CA ILE A 737 11.70 -1.80 16.49
C ILE A 737 11.31 -1.93 17.96
N VAL A 738 10.00 -1.99 18.24
CA VAL A 738 9.48 -2.16 19.60
C VAL A 738 10.06 -3.40 20.25
N ARG A 739 10.42 -3.29 21.53
CA ARG A 739 11.06 -4.38 22.26
C ARG A 739 10.05 -5.24 22.98
N LEU A 740 9.99 -6.51 22.64
CA LEU A 740 9.24 -7.50 23.39
C LEU A 740 10.10 -7.98 24.56
N LEU A 741 9.63 -7.72 25.81
CA LEU A 741 10.32 -8.05 27.05
C LEU A 741 10.09 -9.51 27.44
N GLY A 742 8.88 -10.02 27.19
CA GLY A 742 8.50 -11.38 27.48
C GLY A 742 7.03 -11.64 27.13
N PHE A 743 6.59 -12.86 27.43
CA PHE A 743 5.18 -13.23 27.28
C PHE A 743 4.74 -14.11 28.45
N ALA A 744 3.47 -14.02 28.79
CA ALA A 744 2.84 -14.91 29.77
C ALA A 744 1.63 -15.58 29.13
N ALA A 745 1.51 -16.88 29.30
CA ALA A 745 0.43 -17.67 28.74
C ALA A 745 -0.17 -18.62 29.75
N ASN A 746 -1.47 -18.84 29.67
CA ASN A 746 -2.18 -19.93 30.33
C ASN A 746 -3.04 -20.65 29.26
N ARG A 747 -3.92 -21.58 29.67
CA ARG A 747 -4.77 -22.32 28.74
C ARG A 747 -5.90 -21.49 28.10
N GLU A 748 -6.16 -20.30 28.60
CA GLU A 748 -7.33 -19.49 28.21
C GLU A 748 -6.94 -18.13 27.59
N THR A 749 -5.74 -17.59 27.89
CA THR A 749 -5.36 -16.23 27.51
C THR A 749 -3.85 -16.10 27.32
N ASN A 750 -3.46 -15.31 26.35
CA ASN A 750 -2.07 -14.97 26.02
C ASN A 750 -1.81 -13.49 26.28
N LEU A 751 -0.66 -13.18 26.89
CA LEU A 751 -0.19 -11.83 27.19
C LEU A 751 1.19 -11.62 26.57
N LEU A 752 1.38 -10.48 25.92
CA LEU A 752 2.67 -10.01 25.43
C LEU A 752 3.08 -8.77 26.23
N VAL A 753 4.33 -8.71 26.69
CA VAL A 753 4.85 -7.63 27.53
C VAL A 753 5.91 -6.87 26.75
N TYR A 754 5.67 -5.59 26.47
CA TYR A 754 6.54 -4.69 25.70
C TYR A 754 7.08 -3.55 26.56
N GLU A 755 8.12 -2.91 26.10
CA GLU A 755 8.48 -1.58 26.59
C GLU A 755 7.36 -0.58 26.28
N TYR A 756 7.16 0.39 27.19
CA TYR A 756 6.08 1.37 27.04
C TYR A 756 6.51 2.59 26.25
N MET A 757 5.73 2.97 25.24
CA MET A 757 5.95 4.13 24.40
C MET A 757 5.03 5.29 24.82
N PRO A 758 5.56 6.33 25.50
CA PRO A 758 4.73 7.33 26.17
C PRO A 758 3.98 8.27 25.21
N ASN A 759 4.45 8.47 23.99
CA ASN A 759 3.81 9.32 23.02
C ASN A 759 2.79 8.58 22.11
N GLY A 760 2.54 7.28 22.37
CA GLY A 760 1.55 6.50 21.62
C GLY A 760 1.94 6.23 20.17
N SER A 761 0.97 6.08 19.27
CA SER A 761 1.22 5.82 17.85
C SER A 761 1.36 7.11 17.04
N LEU A 762 2.12 7.04 15.94
CA LEU A 762 2.25 8.12 14.97
C LEU A 762 0.87 8.55 14.43
N GLY A 763 -0.01 7.57 14.15
CA GLY A 763 -1.36 7.87 13.64
C GLY A 763 -2.19 8.68 14.64
N GLU A 764 -2.17 8.32 15.94
CA GLU A 764 -2.87 9.08 16.99
C GLU A 764 -2.32 10.51 17.14
N VAL A 765 -1.01 10.67 17.07
CA VAL A 765 -0.39 12.00 17.20
C VAL A 765 -0.63 12.84 15.96
N LEU A 766 -0.42 12.28 14.76
CA LEU A 766 -0.48 13.00 13.49
C LEU A 766 -1.90 13.47 13.14
N HIS A 767 -2.89 12.58 13.33
CA HIS A 767 -4.30 12.85 12.99
C HIS A 767 -5.10 13.41 14.17
N GLY A 768 -4.55 13.37 15.39
CA GLY A 768 -5.19 13.94 16.58
C GLY A 768 -5.00 15.45 16.72
N LYS A 769 -5.58 16.01 17.79
CA LYS A 769 -5.45 17.45 18.16
C LYS A 769 -3.98 17.89 18.34
N LYS A 770 -3.08 16.96 18.63
CA LYS A 770 -1.64 17.21 18.81
C LYS A 770 -0.85 17.22 17.51
N GLY A 771 -1.46 16.91 16.35
CA GLY A 771 -0.74 16.79 15.08
C GLY A 771 -0.01 18.08 14.64
N GLY A 772 -0.52 19.25 15.00
CA GLY A 772 0.17 20.52 14.78
C GLY A 772 1.45 20.71 15.59
N HIS A 773 1.68 19.93 16.64
CA HIS A 773 2.92 19.96 17.43
C HIS A 773 4.05 19.12 16.81
N LEU A 774 3.74 18.19 15.90
CA LEU A 774 4.75 17.49 15.10
C LEU A 774 5.23 18.41 13.99
N GLN A 775 6.26 19.20 14.28
CA GLN A 775 6.94 20.05 13.29
C GLN A 775 7.63 19.21 12.22
N TRP A 776 7.93 19.82 11.06
CA TRP A 776 8.48 19.10 9.92
C TRP A 776 9.77 18.31 10.24
N ALA A 777 10.69 18.90 10.97
CA ALA A 777 11.93 18.23 11.35
C ALA A 777 11.70 16.93 12.13
N THR A 778 10.70 16.90 13.01
CA THR A 778 10.33 15.67 13.74
C THR A 778 9.67 14.66 12.82
N ARG A 779 8.80 15.08 11.89
CA ARG A 779 8.19 14.18 10.89
C ARG A 779 9.24 13.54 9.99
N TYR A 780 10.22 14.33 9.57
CA TYR A 780 11.33 13.87 8.76
C TYR A 780 12.23 12.87 9.51
N LYS A 781 12.52 13.14 10.79
CA LYS A 781 13.22 12.21 11.69
C LYS A 781 12.47 10.88 11.78
N ILE A 782 11.18 10.92 12.08
CA ILE A 782 10.30 9.73 12.17
C ILE A 782 10.30 8.91 10.87
N ALA A 783 10.24 9.57 9.70
CA ALA A 783 10.31 8.92 8.40
C ALA A 783 11.59 8.10 8.23
N ILE A 784 12.74 8.69 8.54
CA ILE A 784 14.06 8.01 8.45
C ILE A 784 14.15 6.84 9.43
N GLU A 785 13.71 7.03 10.66
CA GLU A 785 13.82 6.03 11.73
C GLU A 785 12.92 4.81 11.49
N ALA A 786 11.67 5.04 11.07
CA ALA A 786 10.76 3.97 10.67
C ALA A 786 11.29 3.20 9.44
N ALA A 787 11.84 3.91 8.44
CA ALA A 787 12.50 3.29 7.30
C ALA A 787 13.69 2.39 7.73
N LYS A 788 14.50 2.83 8.69
CA LYS A 788 15.61 2.03 9.24
C LYS A 788 15.11 0.76 9.95
N GLY A 789 13.99 0.85 10.67
CA GLY A 789 13.35 -0.32 11.28
C GLY A 789 12.92 -1.36 10.25
N LEU A 790 12.24 -0.93 9.18
CA LEU A 790 11.82 -1.81 8.08
C LEU A 790 13.00 -2.34 7.25
N CYS A 791 14.02 -1.50 7.03
CA CYS A 791 15.26 -1.92 6.36
C CYS A 791 15.95 -3.08 7.09
N TYR A 792 16.04 -2.99 8.42
CA TYR A 792 16.59 -4.07 9.25
C TYR A 792 15.81 -5.38 9.07
N LEU A 793 14.48 -5.34 9.04
CA LEU A 793 13.64 -6.53 8.85
C LEU A 793 13.89 -7.19 7.49
N HIS A 794 13.96 -6.40 6.42
CA HIS A 794 14.05 -6.91 5.05
C HIS A 794 15.45 -7.37 4.67
N HIS A 795 16.50 -6.74 5.23
CA HIS A 795 17.87 -6.91 4.71
C HIS A 795 18.88 -7.43 5.72
N ASP A 796 18.66 -7.20 7.02
CA ASP A 796 19.65 -7.56 8.05
C ASP A 796 19.21 -8.75 8.91
N CYS A 797 17.94 -9.17 8.78
CA CYS A 797 17.43 -10.40 9.36
C CYS A 797 17.68 -11.61 8.44
N SER A 798 18.02 -12.76 9.03
CA SER A 798 18.19 -14.03 8.30
C SER A 798 17.33 -15.12 8.97
N PRO A 799 16.30 -15.63 8.31
CA PRO A 799 15.73 -15.18 7.03
C PRO A 799 15.08 -13.79 7.10
N PRO A 800 14.94 -13.08 5.97
CA PRO A 800 14.23 -11.79 5.93
C PRO A 800 12.81 -11.88 6.47
N ILE A 801 12.32 -10.79 7.05
CA ILE A 801 11.01 -10.72 7.71
C ILE A 801 10.15 -9.68 6.99
N LEU A 802 8.96 -10.09 6.57
CA LEU A 802 7.92 -9.19 6.08
C LEU A 802 7.00 -8.79 7.23
N HIS A 803 6.70 -7.51 7.36
CA HIS A 803 5.82 -6.98 8.40
C HIS A 803 4.33 -7.19 8.09
N ARG A 804 3.91 -6.91 6.86
CA ARG A 804 2.57 -7.11 6.29
C ARG A 804 1.45 -6.21 6.84
N ASP A 805 1.72 -5.36 7.83
CA ASP A 805 0.76 -4.38 8.37
C ASP A 805 1.47 -3.07 8.73
N VAL A 806 2.26 -2.53 7.80
CA VAL A 806 2.91 -1.22 7.97
C VAL A 806 1.87 -0.12 7.83
N LYS A 807 1.68 0.67 8.91
CA LYS A 807 0.76 1.81 8.98
C LYS A 807 1.16 2.78 10.07
N SER A 808 0.68 4.00 10.03
CA SER A 808 1.00 5.03 11.03
C SER A 808 0.61 4.62 12.47
N ASN A 809 -0.44 3.81 12.65
CA ASN A 809 -0.83 3.30 13.97
C ASN A 809 0.12 2.22 14.52
N ASN A 810 0.92 1.58 13.68
CA ASN A 810 1.91 0.56 14.05
C ASN A 810 3.34 1.13 14.13
N ILE A 811 3.50 2.44 14.07
CA ILE A 811 4.75 3.17 14.37
C ILE A 811 4.55 3.88 15.70
N LEU A 812 5.20 3.40 16.75
CA LEU A 812 5.09 3.94 18.10
C LEU A 812 6.20 4.96 18.35
N LEU A 813 5.94 5.93 19.22
CA LEU A 813 6.84 7.03 19.53
C LEU A 813 7.25 7.00 21.02
N ASP A 814 8.54 6.99 21.28
CA ASP A 814 9.10 7.07 22.63
C ASP A 814 9.04 8.50 23.22
N ALA A 815 9.70 8.74 24.36
CA ALA A 815 9.71 10.04 25.03
C ALA A 815 10.37 11.16 24.20
N GLU A 816 11.34 10.81 23.37
CA GLU A 816 12.12 11.70 22.51
C GLU A 816 11.55 11.79 21.08
N PHE A 817 10.33 11.25 20.84
CA PHE A 817 9.71 11.10 19.52
C PHE A 817 10.57 10.32 18.54
N GLU A 818 11.36 9.33 19.02
CA GLU A 818 11.99 8.34 18.15
C GLU A 818 10.95 7.28 17.72
N ALA A 819 11.04 6.85 16.45
CA ALA A 819 10.08 5.93 15.88
C ALA A 819 10.47 4.47 16.08
N HIS A 820 9.50 3.64 16.49
CA HIS A 820 9.64 2.20 16.68
C HIS A 820 8.52 1.45 15.96
N VAL A 821 8.87 0.58 15.00
CA VAL A 821 7.92 -0.28 14.29
C VAL A 821 7.39 -1.35 15.25
N ALA A 822 6.08 -1.56 15.27
CA ALA A 822 5.36 -2.40 16.23
C ALA A 822 4.25 -3.23 15.56
N ASP A 823 3.62 -4.15 16.30
CA ASP A 823 2.54 -5.05 15.92
C ASP A 823 2.92 -6.06 14.82
N PHE A 824 3.68 -7.07 15.22
CA PHE A 824 4.18 -8.14 14.35
C PHE A 824 3.22 -9.35 14.24
N GLY A 825 1.96 -9.18 14.62
CA GLY A 825 0.96 -10.25 14.60
C GLY A 825 0.71 -10.86 13.23
N LEU A 826 1.03 -10.14 12.16
CA LEU A 826 0.92 -10.60 10.77
C LEU A 826 2.29 -10.90 10.13
N ALA A 827 3.40 -10.74 10.85
CA ALA A 827 4.74 -10.87 10.29
C ALA A 827 5.05 -12.31 9.80
N LYS A 828 5.84 -12.42 8.74
CA LYS A 828 6.19 -13.69 8.09
C LYS A 828 7.67 -13.72 7.69
N PHE A 829 8.32 -14.88 7.90
CA PHE A 829 9.67 -15.13 7.41
C PHE A 829 9.65 -15.52 5.92
N LEU A 830 10.50 -14.89 5.10
CA LEU A 830 10.75 -15.31 3.73
C LEU A 830 11.70 -16.53 3.74
N ARG A 831 11.19 -17.72 3.44
CA ARG A 831 12.00 -18.91 3.25
C ARG A 831 12.37 -19.02 1.76
N GLY A 832 13.67 -19.10 1.48
CA GLY A 832 14.19 -19.31 0.12
C GLY A 832 13.62 -20.58 -0.53
N SER A 833 13.35 -20.50 -1.80
CA SER A 833 12.72 -21.52 -2.64
C SER A 833 13.54 -22.83 -2.67
N ALA A 834 13.06 -23.81 -1.94
CA ALA A 834 13.36 -25.23 -2.25
C ALA A 834 12.04 -26.00 -2.07
N GLY A 835 11.29 -26.13 -3.18
CA GLY A 835 10.29 -27.18 -3.38
C GLY A 835 9.20 -27.30 -2.32
N GLY A 836 8.30 -26.31 -2.23
CA GLY A 836 7.09 -26.42 -1.40
C GLY A 836 6.07 -25.38 -1.83
N SER A 837 4.87 -25.84 -2.14
CA SER A 837 3.69 -25.03 -2.43
C SER A 837 3.64 -23.77 -1.56
N GLU A 838 3.85 -22.59 -2.15
CA GLU A 838 3.62 -21.32 -1.49
C GLU A 838 2.14 -21.25 -1.08
N CYS A 839 1.91 -21.37 0.22
CA CYS A 839 0.59 -21.23 0.79
C CYS A 839 0.09 -19.82 0.51
N MET A 840 -0.97 -19.68 -0.32
CA MET A 840 -1.69 -18.43 -0.51
C MET A 840 -2.13 -17.93 0.86
N SER A 841 -1.53 -16.83 1.32
CA SER A 841 -1.96 -16.19 2.57
C SER A 841 -3.20 -15.36 2.28
N ALA A 842 -4.24 -15.48 3.11
CA ALA A 842 -5.36 -14.55 3.06
C ALA A 842 -4.86 -13.09 3.07
N ILE A 843 -5.55 -12.21 2.34
CA ILE A 843 -5.25 -10.77 2.34
C ILE A 843 -5.28 -10.29 3.79
N ALA A 844 -4.16 -9.80 4.27
CA ALA A 844 -4.01 -9.27 5.61
C ALA A 844 -3.33 -7.90 5.53
N GLY A 845 -3.76 -6.94 6.33
CA GLY A 845 -3.27 -5.57 6.35
C GLY A 845 -4.41 -4.57 6.49
N SER A 846 -4.07 -3.32 6.70
CA SER A 846 -5.03 -2.24 6.96
C SER A 846 -5.43 -1.54 5.65
N TYR A 847 -6.74 -1.33 5.45
CA TYR A 847 -7.28 -0.64 4.27
C TYR A 847 -6.64 0.75 4.08
N GLY A 848 -6.31 1.08 2.84
CA GLY A 848 -5.58 2.31 2.47
C GLY A 848 -4.05 2.18 2.49
N TYR A 849 -3.51 1.08 3.06
CA TYR A 849 -2.07 0.78 3.06
C TYR A 849 -1.72 -0.45 2.23
N ILE A 850 -2.71 -1.22 1.82
CA ILE A 850 -2.52 -2.47 1.07
C ILE A 850 -2.02 -2.15 -0.33
N ALA A 851 -0.89 -2.73 -0.70
CA ALA A 851 -0.33 -2.59 -2.04
C ALA A 851 -1.27 -3.18 -3.11
N PRO A 852 -1.42 -2.53 -4.27
CA PRO A 852 -2.36 -2.97 -5.32
C PRO A 852 -2.16 -4.43 -5.73
N GLU A 853 -0.91 -4.87 -5.92
CA GLU A 853 -0.61 -6.25 -6.30
C GLU A 853 -0.98 -7.26 -5.21
N TYR A 854 -0.93 -6.87 -3.95
CA TYR A 854 -1.31 -7.77 -2.85
C TYR A 854 -2.81 -8.08 -2.88
N ALA A 855 -3.63 -7.08 -3.24
CA ALA A 855 -5.06 -7.29 -3.45
C ALA A 855 -5.35 -8.23 -4.64
N TYR A 856 -4.47 -8.29 -5.64
CA TYR A 856 -4.68 -9.05 -6.88
C TYR A 856 -3.90 -10.37 -6.94
N THR A 857 -2.70 -10.46 -6.34
CA THR A 857 -1.83 -11.65 -6.52
C THR A 857 -1.83 -12.61 -5.34
N LEU A 858 -2.25 -12.18 -4.16
CA LEU A 858 -2.07 -12.89 -2.88
C LEU A 858 -0.59 -13.23 -2.57
N LYS A 859 0.33 -12.74 -3.39
CA LYS A 859 1.76 -12.81 -3.16
C LYS A 859 2.18 -11.57 -2.41
N VAL A 860 2.82 -11.76 -1.28
CA VAL A 860 3.39 -10.69 -0.47
C VAL A 860 4.88 -10.82 -0.51
N ASP A 861 5.53 -9.76 -0.92
CA ASP A 861 6.98 -9.61 -0.89
C ASP A 861 7.36 -8.34 -0.11
N GLU A 862 8.65 -8.06 -0.02
CA GLU A 862 9.14 -6.86 0.64
C GLU A 862 8.63 -5.56 0.01
N LYS A 863 8.24 -5.58 -1.26
CA LYS A 863 7.72 -4.40 -1.98
C LYS A 863 6.31 -4.01 -1.54
N SER A 864 5.57 -4.94 -0.97
CA SER A 864 4.26 -4.66 -0.37
C SER A 864 4.40 -3.80 0.91
N ASP A 865 5.39 -4.11 1.77
CA ASP A 865 5.72 -3.27 2.95
C ASP A 865 6.23 -1.88 2.51
N VAL A 866 6.99 -1.81 1.41
CA VAL A 866 7.47 -0.55 0.83
C VAL A 866 6.31 0.34 0.38
N TYR A 867 5.29 -0.23 -0.27
CA TYR A 867 4.10 0.53 -0.66
C TYR A 867 3.39 1.11 0.57
N SER A 868 3.15 0.26 1.56
CA SER A 868 2.50 0.67 2.82
C SER A 868 3.29 1.78 3.52
N PHE A 869 4.63 1.71 3.49
CA PHE A 869 5.50 2.77 4.02
C PHE A 869 5.41 4.05 3.18
N GLY A 870 5.29 3.95 1.86
CA GLY A 870 5.04 5.10 0.99
C GLY A 870 3.76 5.85 1.35
N VAL A 871 2.69 5.13 1.70
CA VAL A 871 1.45 5.73 2.23
C VAL A 871 1.71 6.48 3.54
N VAL A 872 2.51 5.92 4.47
CA VAL A 872 2.91 6.61 5.71
C VAL A 872 3.67 7.90 5.42
N LEU A 873 4.56 7.92 4.41
CA LEU A 873 5.26 9.13 4.00
C LEU A 873 4.28 10.21 3.49
N LEU A 874 3.24 9.83 2.73
CA LEU A 874 2.20 10.75 2.29
C LEU A 874 1.37 11.27 3.46
N GLU A 875 1.08 10.45 4.48
CA GLU A 875 0.44 10.91 5.72
C GLU A 875 1.30 11.95 6.44
N LEU A 876 2.62 11.74 6.55
CA LEU A 876 3.56 12.68 7.18
C LEU A 876 3.61 14.02 6.43
N ILE A 877 3.50 14.02 5.11
CA ILE A 877 3.47 15.22 4.27
C ILE A 877 2.15 15.97 4.43
N ALA A 878 1.03 15.25 4.23
CA ALA A 878 -0.29 15.85 4.13
C ALA A 878 -1.00 16.04 5.47
N GLY A 879 -0.58 15.33 6.51
CA GLY A 879 -1.26 15.32 7.81
C GLY A 879 -2.67 14.73 7.76
N ARG A 880 -3.01 14.01 6.69
CA ARG A 880 -4.32 13.43 6.40
C ARG A 880 -4.29 11.91 6.51
N LYS A 881 -5.42 11.31 6.84
CA LYS A 881 -5.58 9.85 6.86
C LYS A 881 -5.53 9.27 5.43
N PRO A 882 -5.13 8.01 5.26
CA PRO A 882 -4.97 7.42 3.92
C PRO A 882 -6.29 7.26 3.15
N VAL A 883 -7.42 7.21 3.85
CA VAL A 883 -8.77 7.09 3.27
C VAL A 883 -9.78 7.93 4.03
N GLY A 884 -10.91 8.26 3.39
CA GLY A 884 -12.06 8.91 4.02
C GLY A 884 -12.03 10.45 4.03
N GLU A 885 -11.00 11.10 3.47
CA GLU A 885 -10.86 12.56 3.48
C GLU A 885 -10.85 13.22 2.07
N PHE A 886 -10.97 12.44 0.99
CA PHE A 886 -10.67 12.89 -0.38
C PHE A 886 -11.84 12.78 -1.37
N GLY A 887 -13.02 12.37 -0.90
CA GLY A 887 -14.19 12.05 -1.72
C GLY A 887 -14.41 10.54 -1.89
N ASP A 888 -15.54 10.16 -2.51
CA ASP A 888 -15.98 8.77 -2.61
C ASP A 888 -14.98 7.89 -3.37
N GLY A 889 -14.41 6.90 -2.66
CA GLY A 889 -13.50 5.91 -3.23
C GLY A 889 -12.08 6.39 -3.52
N VAL A 890 -11.73 7.64 -3.18
CA VAL A 890 -10.39 8.19 -3.41
C VAL A 890 -9.53 7.99 -2.17
N ASP A 891 -8.38 7.34 -2.34
CA ASP A 891 -7.34 7.22 -1.31
C ASP A 891 -6.31 8.36 -1.40
N ILE A 892 -5.42 8.42 -0.40
CA ILE A 892 -4.39 9.47 -0.34
C ILE A 892 -3.45 9.44 -1.55
N VAL A 893 -3.15 8.26 -2.10
CA VAL A 893 -2.25 8.11 -3.26
C VAL A 893 -2.90 8.69 -4.51
N GLN A 894 -4.16 8.35 -4.76
CA GLN A 894 -4.93 8.87 -5.88
C GLN A 894 -5.14 10.39 -5.75
N TRP A 895 -5.53 10.86 -4.55
CA TRP A 895 -5.69 12.28 -4.29
C TRP A 895 -4.39 13.06 -4.53
N VAL A 896 -3.26 12.57 -4.03
CA VAL A 896 -1.96 13.21 -4.24
C VAL A 896 -1.62 13.28 -5.72
N ARG A 897 -1.81 12.19 -6.48
CA ARG A 897 -1.60 12.18 -7.93
C ARG A 897 -2.46 13.20 -8.67
N MET A 898 -3.74 13.32 -8.30
CA MET A 898 -4.66 14.30 -8.90
C MET A 898 -4.26 15.75 -8.59
N VAL A 899 -3.93 16.06 -7.33
CA VAL A 899 -3.65 17.45 -6.90
C VAL A 899 -2.29 17.94 -7.36
N THR A 900 -1.29 17.06 -7.36
CA THR A 900 0.09 17.44 -7.74
C THR A 900 0.35 17.33 -9.24
N GLY A 901 -0.46 16.57 -9.99
CA GLY A 901 -0.17 16.18 -11.36
C GLY A 901 1.19 15.47 -11.47
N SER A 902 1.65 14.83 -10.39
CA SER A 902 2.99 14.25 -10.25
C SER A 902 4.13 15.26 -10.47
N SER A 903 3.87 16.56 -10.34
CA SER A 903 4.86 17.63 -10.54
C SER A 903 5.41 18.14 -9.21
N LYS A 904 6.66 18.62 -9.23
CA LYS A 904 7.35 19.17 -8.04
C LYS A 904 6.68 20.45 -7.53
N GLU A 905 6.11 21.26 -8.43
CA GLU A 905 5.42 22.51 -8.09
C GLU A 905 4.08 22.26 -7.39
N GLY A 906 3.48 21.09 -7.62
CA GLY A 906 2.23 20.68 -6.98
C GLY A 906 2.34 20.29 -5.51
N VAL A 907 3.56 19.97 -5.02
CA VAL A 907 3.76 19.39 -3.67
C VAL A 907 3.32 20.34 -2.56
N THR A 908 3.49 21.64 -2.73
CA THR A 908 3.05 22.64 -1.73
C THR A 908 1.54 22.65 -1.50
N LYS A 909 0.75 22.16 -2.48
CA LYS A 909 -0.72 22.11 -2.36
C LYS A 909 -1.21 20.99 -1.46
N ILE A 910 -0.39 19.96 -1.24
CA ILE A 910 -0.73 18.80 -0.40
C ILE A 910 -0.11 18.88 0.99
N ALA A 911 0.81 19.82 1.24
CA ALA A 911 1.46 19.98 2.52
C ALA A 911 0.45 20.30 3.63
N ASP A 912 0.67 19.70 4.80
CA ASP A 912 -0.17 19.90 5.99
C ASP A 912 -0.22 21.40 6.36
N PRO A 913 -1.39 22.06 6.31
CA PRO A 913 -1.49 23.49 6.63
C PRO A 913 -1.18 23.84 8.09
N ARG A 914 -1.09 22.84 8.98
CA ARG A 914 -0.71 23.02 10.39
C ARG A 914 0.79 23.24 10.59
N LEU A 915 1.61 22.97 9.56
CA LEU A 915 3.06 23.19 9.62
C LEU A 915 3.40 24.66 9.39
N SER A 916 4.10 25.27 10.32
CA SER A 916 4.43 26.72 10.27
C SER A 916 5.54 27.05 9.28
N THR A 917 6.51 26.17 9.12
CA THR A 917 7.66 26.31 8.21
C THR A 917 8.10 24.94 7.72
N VAL A 918 8.09 24.75 6.39
CA VAL A 918 8.59 23.51 5.77
C VAL A 918 9.61 23.88 4.70
N PRO A 919 10.86 23.40 4.82
CA PRO A 919 11.84 23.58 3.76
C PRO A 919 11.37 22.87 2.49
N LEU A 920 11.10 23.63 1.43
CA LEU A 920 10.50 23.10 0.19
C LEU A 920 11.35 21.98 -0.44
N HIS A 921 12.67 22.06 -0.31
CA HIS A 921 13.58 21.04 -0.84
C HIS A 921 13.44 19.71 -0.08
N GLU A 922 13.28 19.74 1.26
CA GLU A 922 13.06 18.52 2.07
C GLU A 922 11.68 17.93 1.79
N LEU A 923 10.64 18.77 1.74
CA LEU A 923 9.28 18.36 1.42
C LEU A 923 9.21 17.66 0.04
N THR A 924 9.84 18.29 -0.96
CA THR A 924 9.90 17.72 -2.32
C THR A 924 10.69 16.42 -2.35
N HIS A 925 11.74 16.32 -1.54
CA HIS A 925 12.56 15.11 -1.43
C HIS A 925 11.77 13.94 -0.83
N VAL A 926 11.09 14.14 0.31
CA VAL A 926 10.25 13.11 0.94
C VAL A 926 9.09 12.73 0.03
N PHE A 927 8.48 13.70 -0.65
CA PHE A 927 7.43 13.45 -1.63
C PHE A 927 7.92 12.55 -2.78
N TYR A 928 9.10 12.82 -3.31
CA TYR A 928 9.69 11.99 -4.36
C TYR A 928 9.85 10.53 -3.90
N VAL A 929 10.40 10.33 -2.69
CA VAL A 929 10.55 8.99 -2.11
C VAL A 929 9.19 8.32 -1.92
N ALA A 930 8.20 9.06 -1.41
CA ALA A 930 6.85 8.55 -1.24
C ALA A 930 6.26 8.05 -2.56
N MET A 931 6.39 8.83 -3.64
CA MET A 931 5.85 8.47 -4.96
C MET A 931 6.57 7.27 -5.59
N LEU A 932 7.87 7.09 -5.33
CA LEU A 932 8.59 5.87 -5.70
C LEU A 932 8.05 4.64 -4.96
N CYS A 933 7.81 4.78 -3.64
CA CYS A 933 7.30 3.70 -2.81
C CYS A 933 5.88 3.27 -3.22
N VAL A 934 5.01 4.21 -3.61
CA VAL A 934 3.62 3.93 -4.02
C VAL A 934 3.47 3.70 -5.54
N ALA A 935 4.54 3.32 -6.24
CA ALA A 935 4.45 2.91 -7.64
C ALA A 935 3.44 1.75 -7.79
N GLU A 936 2.68 1.74 -8.89
CA GLU A 936 1.63 0.73 -9.11
C GLU A 936 2.22 -0.68 -9.22
N GLN A 937 3.36 -0.79 -9.89
CA GLN A 937 4.05 -2.08 -10.05
C GLN A 937 5.07 -2.29 -8.93
N SER A 938 5.01 -3.44 -8.26
CA SER A 938 5.90 -3.76 -7.14
C SER A 938 7.37 -3.70 -7.53
N VAL A 939 7.72 -4.10 -8.74
CA VAL A 939 9.10 -4.08 -9.26
C VAL A 939 9.67 -2.67 -9.42
N GLU A 940 8.82 -1.66 -9.55
CA GLU A 940 9.23 -0.26 -9.69
C GLU A 940 9.56 0.40 -8.34
N ARG A 941 9.11 -0.19 -7.25
CA ARG A 941 9.36 0.35 -5.91
C ARG A 941 10.80 0.08 -5.49
N PRO A 942 11.45 1.02 -4.80
CA PRO A 942 12.77 0.80 -4.23
C PRO A 942 12.74 -0.30 -3.17
N THR A 943 13.89 -0.81 -2.79
CA THR A 943 14.05 -1.60 -1.55
C THR A 943 14.05 -0.66 -0.34
N MET A 944 13.76 -1.16 0.87
CA MET A 944 13.84 -0.33 2.08
C MET A 944 15.25 0.21 2.33
N ARG A 945 16.29 -0.47 1.86
CA ARG A 945 17.66 0.03 1.91
C ARG A 945 17.87 1.26 1.04
N GLU A 946 17.35 1.23 -0.18
CA GLU A 946 17.35 2.40 -1.08
C GLU A 946 16.51 3.55 -0.51
N VAL A 947 15.34 3.23 0.08
CA VAL A 947 14.51 4.25 0.75
C VAL A 947 15.26 4.96 1.86
N VAL A 948 15.94 4.22 2.76
CA VAL A 948 16.77 4.80 3.83
C VAL A 948 17.86 5.68 3.24
N GLN A 949 18.56 5.18 2.22
CA GLN A 949 19.65 5.90 1.57
C GLN A 949 19.16 7.24 0.98
N ILE A 950 18.08 7.18 0.18
CA ILE A 950 17.54 8.39 -0.45
C ILE A 950 17.04 9.37 0.60
N LEU A 951 16.33 8.92 1.65
CA LEU A 951 15.87 9.81 2.74
C LEU A 951 17.01 10.45 3.52
N THR A 952 18.18 9.81 3.64
CA THR A 952 19.33 10.36 4.39
C THR A 952 20.23 11.28 3.56
N ASP A 953 20.21 11.16 2.23
CA ASP A 953 21.06 11.93 1.32
C ASP A 953 20.34 13.18 0.79
N LEU A 954 20.15 14.19 1.66
CA LEU A 954 19.60 15.48 1.22
C LEU A 954 20.56 16.21 0.27
N PRO A 955 20.15 16.63 -0.92
CA PRO A 955 20.95 17.49 -1.77
C PRO A 955 21.01 18.89 -1.14
N GLY A 956 22.08 19.24 -0.46
CA GLY A 956 22.28 20.62 -0.02
C GLY A 956 23.05 20.89 1.27
N THR A 957 23.44 19.87 2.04
CA THR A 957 24.34 20.08 3.19
C THR A 957 25.80 19.77 2.83
N ALA A 958 26.42 20.63 2.01
CA ALA A 958 27.84 20.73 2.03
C ALA A 958 28.23 21.43 3.35
N ALA A 959 28.83 20.68 4.26
CA ALA A 959 29.42 21.23 5.47
C ALA A 959 30.41 22.34 5.09
N THR A 960 30.13 23.56 5.50
CA THR A 960 31.16 24.59 5.60
C THR A 960 32.17 24.18 6.67
N PRO A 961 33.48 24.18 6.37
CA PRO A 961 34.49 23.97 7.42
C PRO A 961 34.45 25.16 8.38
N MET A 962 34.36 24.90 9.66
CA MET A 962 34.71 25.86 10.68
C MET A 962 36.25 26.12 10.58
N ASP A 963 36.64 27.29 10.13
CA ASP A 963 37.97 27.82 10.35
C ASP A 963 37.97 28.61 11.66
N ASP A 964 38.69 28.08 12.64
CA ASP A 964 39.28 28.79 13.74
C ASP A 964 40.46 29.61 13.19
N ALA A 965 40.46 30.93 13.36
CA ALA A 965 41.65 31.67 13.71
C ALA A 965 41.39 33.19 13.83
N ALA A 966 41.96 33.68 14.86
CA ALA A 966 41.92 35.04 15.38
C ALA A 966 42.64 36.12 14.52
N SER A 967 42.15 37.34 14.75
CA SER A 967 42.85 38.64 14.83
C SER A 967 43.70 39.12 13.65
N HIS A 968 43.34 40.20 13.09
CA HIS A 968 43.94 41.57 13.06
C HIS A 968 43.35 42.38 11.88
N GLY A 969 42.79 43.56 12.16
CA GLY A 969 42.51 44.59 11.16
C GLY A 969 43.72 45.52 10.98
N PRO A 970 43.58 46.72 10.40
CA PRO A 970 42.72 47.21 9.28
C PRO A 970 43.53 47.94 8.18
N GLY A 971 42.94 48.23 7.04
CA GLY A 971 43.58 49.05 6.01
C GLY A 971 42.74 49.29 4.75
N LYS A 972 42.11 50.43 4.69
CA LYS A 972 41.74 51.34 3.60
C LYS A 972 42.22 51.00 2.16
N ASP A 973 41.49 51.16 1.13
CA ASP A 973 41.03 52.32 0.36
C ASP A 973 40.61 51.93 -1.09
N GLN A 974 39.57 52.63 -1.55
CA GLN A 974 39.31 53.16 -2.90
C GLN A 974 39.28 52.18 -4.10
N GLY A 975 38.33 52.12 -4.93
CA GLY A 975 37.41 53.08 -5.49
C GLY A 975 37.03 52.74 -6.91
N THR A 976 35.93 53.27 -7.34
CA THR A 976 35.41 53.61 -8.70
C THR A 976 34.59 52.57 -9.43
N THR A 977 33.29 52.75 -9.39
CA THR A 977 32.34 53.25 -10.44
C THR A 977 32.38 52.54 -11.80
N THR A 978 31.28 51.96 -12.19
CA THR A 978 30.29 52.50 -13.14
C THR A 978 29.18 51.49 -13.47
N SER A 979 27.95 51.89 -13.25
CA SER A 979 26.74 51.47 -14.00
C SER A 979 26.59 52.52 -15.15
N PRO A 980 25.65 52.44 -16.07
CA PRO A 980 24.49 51.57 -16.32
C PRO A 980 24.29 51.32 -17.83
N GLU A 981 23.24 50.51 -18.19
CA GLU A 981 22.27 50.92 -19.21
C GLU A 981 21.26 49.77 -19.53
N LYS A 982 19.99 50.12 -19.34
CA LYS A 982 18.84 49.54 -20.12
C LYS A 982 18.73 50.29 -21.45
N PRO A 983 18.16 49.76 -22.52
CA PRO A 983 16.80 50.14 -22.83
C PRO A 983 15.90 49.10 -23.54
N GLN A 984 14.61 49.33 -23.29
CA GLN A 984 13.43 49.50 -24.18
C GLN A 984 12.72 48.33 -24.83
N GLN A 985 11.46 48.32 -24.48
CA GLN A 985 10.23 47.82 -25.04
C GLN A 985 10.08 47.90 -26.57
N GLN A 986 9.28 46.91 -27.08
CA GLN A 986 8.19 47.16 -28.07
C GLN A 986 7.31 45.91 -28.07
N ASP A 987 6.12 46.01 -27.67
CA ASP A 987 4.75 46.20 -28.17
C ASP A 987 4.35 45.29 -29.35
N GLY A 988 3.24 44.58 -29.23
CA GLY A 988 2.57 43.89 -30.31
C GLY A 988 1.56 42.80 -29.88
N SER A 989 0.48 43.20 -29.30
CA SER A 989 -0.95 42.84 -29.35
C SER A 989 -1.46 41.51 -29.90
N ARG A 990 -2.45 40.94 -29.20
CA ARG A 990 -3.66 40.18 -29.60
C ARG A 990 -3.44 38.72 -30.04
N GLU A 991 -4.19 37.72 -29.55
CA GLU A 991 -5.62 37.51 -29.32
C GLU A 991 -5.81 36.21 -28.51
N SER A 992 -6.65 36.21 -27.50
CA SER A 992 -7.30 35.01 -26.93
C SER A 992 -8.53 34.68 -27.77
N PRO A 993 -8.95 33.44 -27.92
CA PRO A 993 -10.17 32.89 -27.34
C PRO A 993 -10.13 31.36 -27.12
N PRO A 994 -11.18 30.70 -26.70
CA PRO A 994 -11.90 30.75 -25.44
C PRO A 994 -11.91 29.40 -24.68
N GLN A 995 -12.36 29.48 -23.44
CA GLN A 995 -12.79 28.34 -22.61
C GLN A 995 -13.86 27.50 -23.31
N GLN A 996 -13.76 26.21 -23.14
CA GLN A 996 -14.93 25.34 -23.08
C GLN A 996 -14.71 24.28 -21.99
N ASP A 997 -15.62 24.33 -21.05
CA ASP A 997 -15.92 23.32 -20.04
C ASP A 997 -16.11 21.94 -20.68
N LEU A 998 -15.66 20.92 -19.97
CA LEU A 998 -16.36 19.65 -19.94
C LEU A 998 -16.03 18.91 -18.63
N LEU A 999 -17.05 18.87 -17.84
CA LEU A 999 -17.27 18.05 -16.66
C LEU A 999 -17.17 16.54 -16.95
N SER A 1000 -16.75 15.83 -15.92
CA SER A 1000 -17.19 14.51 -15.48
C SER A 1000 -16.95 13.29 -16.39
N ILE A 1001 -16.11 12.43 -15.99
CA ILE A 1001 -16.54 11.11 -15.43
C ILE A 1001 -15.46 10.65 -14.42
#